data_07be4866c4ec01e387a4ac946eee6d89
#
_entry.id   07be4866c4ec01e387a4ac946eee6d89
#
_cell.length_a   1.000
_cell.length_b   1.000
_cell.length_c   1.000
_cell.angle_alpha   90.00
_cell.angle_beta   90.00
_cell.angle_gamma   90.00
#
_symmetry.space_group_name_H-M   'P 1'
#
loop_
_entity.id
_entity.type
_entity.pdbx_description
1 polymer ?
#
loop_
_entity_poly.entity_id
_entity_poly.type
_entity_poly.pdbx_seq_one_letter_code
_entity_poly.pdbx_strand_id
1 'polypeptide(L)'
;MEKQIKIALAGNPNSGKTTLFNALTGSNQFVGNWPGVTVEKKEGRLKKHEDVVIMDRPGIYSLSPYTLEEVVARNYLIGQRPDAILNIIDGTNLERNLYLTTQLTELGIPVVVAINMMDVVRRNGDQINVAELSRELGCKVVEISALKGDGVMEAAQAAVEAAATAKTVPMHTFSGPVEHAIAHIEEAAVHDLPEEQQRWYAIKIFERDDKVLEQLKIDPTVMTHIEADIKAAEKELDDDAESIITNERYVYIAQLIKGCYKQKKAKGELSASDKIDRVVTNRWLGLPIFALVMFLVYWIAMVAVGAPATDWANDGVFGDGWHLLGIDGGYNEVADTYGEASLIVDGYEAYIEEHGALAADGTFTYDVEDEETLAVTTETATLADYEAAKATLAEIGDEPDPADYGVWVPGIPVLIGDALDAAGTPDWLNGLILDGIVAGVGAVLGFVPQMLVLFLMLAFLEACGYMARIAFVLDRVFRKFGLSGKSFIPMLIGVGCGVPGVMASRTIENERDRRMTIMTTTFIPCGAKVPFIAMIAGALFGGSAWVSTSAYFIGMAAIILSGIMLKKTRMFAGDPAPFVMELPAYHWPTLGNVLRSMWERGWSFIKKAGTIILLSTIFVWFTTYFGWVDGTFRMLDESEIDSSILAAIGGAIAWIFKPLGWGNWQAAVASITGLVAKENIVGTLGILYGGGDGTVYDAMAAAFTGITAYSFLVFNLLCAPCFAAIGAIKREMNNAKWTWFAIGYQCGLAYVVALMINQFGGLFTGNVNVPGVIAAVLLLAGILYMLFRPYKEATKLRTAV
;
A
#
# COMPACT_ATOMS: atom_id res chain seq x y z
N MET A 1 -41.34 25.28 -4.77
CA MET A 1 -40.29 24.24 -4.68
C MET A 1 -40.66 23.40 -3.47
N GLU A 2 -41.06 22.16 -3.62
CA GLU A 2 -41.30 21.27 -2.51
C GLU A 2 -39.98 21.13 -1.70
N LYS A 3 -40.09 21.24 -0.38
CA LYS A 3 -38.89 21.17 0.50
C LYS A 3 -38.30 19.78 0.41
N GLN A 4 -37.11 19.67 -0.14
CA GLN A 4 -36.38 18.40 -0.25
C GLN A 4 -35.96 17.93 1.13
N ILE A 5 -36.36 16.72 1.54
CA ILE A 5 -35.97 16.09 2.82
C ILE A 5 -34.59 15.51 2.69
N LYS A 6 -33.69 15.85 3.60
CA LYS A 6 -32.31 15.34 3.68
C LYS A 6 -32.13 14.41 4.87
N ILE A 7 -31.81 13.15 4.59
CA ILE A 7 -31.55 12.13 5.60
C ILE A 7 -30.06 11.81 5.60
N ALA A 8 -29.41 11.98 6.74
CA ALA A 8 -28.00 11.55 6.92
C ALA A 8 -27.95 10.10 7.36
N LEU A 9 -27.17 9.30 6.64
CA LEU A 9 -26.88 7.93 7.04
C LEU A 9 -25.63 7.93 7.95
N ALA A 10 -25.79 7.52 9.19
CA ALA A 10 -24.74 7.43 10.20
C ALA A 10 -24.54 5.97 10.63
N GLY A 11 -23.40 5.67 11.24
CA GLY A 11 -23.12 4.35 11.81
C GLY A 11 -21.64 4.03 11.88
N ASN A 12 -21.31 3.05 12.69
CA ASN A 12 -19.92 2.60 12.87
C ASN A 12 -19.35 2.00 11.57
N PRO A 13 -18.03 2.01 11.39
CA PRO A 13 -17.39 1.21 10.36
C PRO A 13 -17.84 -0.26 10.45
N ASN A 14 -18.07 -0.89 9.31
CA ASN A 14 -18.53 -2.29 9.16
C ASN A 14 -19.97 -2.60 9.65
N SER A 15 -20.75 -1.63 10.09
CA SER A 15 -22.17 -1.84 10.44
C SER A 15 -23.06 -2.19 9.25
N GLY A 16 -22.54 -2.15 8.01
CA GLY A 16 -23.30 -2.42 6.77
C GLY A 16 -23.89 -1.17 6.11
N LYS A 17 -23.39 0.01 6.44
CA LYS A 17 -23.87 1.31 5.97
C LYS A 17 -23.88 1.44 4.45
N THR A 18 -22.78 1.10 3.76
CA THR A 18 -22.70 1.17 2.30
C THR A 18 -23.66 0.17 1.64
N THR A 19 -23.86 -1.01 2.23
CA THR A 19 -24.85 -1.97 1.75
C THR A 19 -26.27 -1.41 1.85
N LEU A 20 -26.60 -0.77 2.98
CA LEU A 20 -27.89 -0.10 3.18
C LEU A 20 -28.08 1.06 2.20
N PHE A 21 -27.08 1.92 2.03
CA PHE A 21 -27.13 3.02 1.08
C PHE A 21 -27.41 2.54 -0.35
N ASN A 22 -26.71 1.51 -0.82
CA ASN A 22 -26.92 0.91 -2.14
C ASN A 22 -28.32 0.29 -2.28
N ALA A 23 -28.82 -0.34 -1.22
CA ALA A 23 -30.16 -0.92 -1.22
C ALA A 23 -31.27 0.15 -1.32
N LEU A 24 -31.08 1.30 -0.65
CA LEU A 24 -32.02 2.42 -0.62
C LEU A 24 -32.02 3.24 -1.92
N THR A 25 -30.82 3.51 -2.49
CA THR A 25 -30.67 4.45 -3.61
C THR A 25 -30.54 3.77 -4.99
N GLY A 26 -30.07 2.53 -5.04
CA GLY A 26 -29.86 1.81 -6.30
C GLY A 26 -28.80 2.48 -7.19
N SER A 27 -29.13 2.69 -8.49
CA SER A 27 -28.23 3.31 -9.46
C SER A 27 -28.23 4.86 -9.45
N ASN A 28 -29.14 5.47 -8.68
CA ASN A 28 -29.30 6.93 -8.64
C ASN A 28 -28.38 7.57 -7.59
N GLN A 29 -27.07 7.43 -7.80
CA GLN A 29 -26.05 7.91 -6.88
C GLN A 29 -25.18 8.99 -7.53
N PHE A 30 -24.82 10.00 -6.76
CA PHE A 30 -23.81 10.99 -7.09
C PHE A 30 -22.61 10.85 -6.16
N VAL A 31 -21.41 10.71 -6.73
CA VAL A 31 -20.18 10.58 -5.98
C VAL A 31 -19.31 11.81 -6.24
N GLY A 32 -18.89 12.46 -5.19
CA GLY A 32 -17.99 13.61 -5.24
C GLY A 32 -17.11 13.65 -3.99
N ASN A 33 -16.38 14.74 -3.78
CA ASN A 33 -15.63 14.98 -2.55
C ASN A 33 -16.27 16.08 -1.72
N TRP A 34 -16.07 16.02 -0.39
CA TRP A 34 -16.46 17.11 0.48
C TRP A 34 -15.61 18.35 0.18
N PRO A 35 -16.18 19.56 0.22
CA PRO A 35 -15.43 20.78 -0.02
C PRO A 35 -14.20 20.89 0.91
N GLY A 36 -13.02 21.06 0.31
CA GLY A 36 -11.76 21.26 1.03
C GLY A 36 -11.09 20.02 1.62
N VAL A 37 -11.66 18.82 1.41
CA VAL A 37 -11.11 17.56 1.94
C VAL A 37 -11.21 16.43 0.92
N THR A 38 -10.40 15.39 1.09
CA THR A 38 -10.34 14.22 0.21
C THR A 38 -11.32 13.10 0.56
N VAL A 39 -12.25 13.38 1.46
CA VAL A 39 -13.28 12.43 1.90
C VAL A 39 -14.39 12.34 0.87
N GLU A 40 -14.73 11.13 0.45
CA GLU A 40 -15.82 10.87 -0.51
C GLU A 40 -17.18 11.31 0.04
N LYS A 41 -17.93 12.02 -0.79
CA LYS A 41 -19.32 12.38 -0.55
C LYS A 41 -20.21 11.57 -1.49
N LYS A 42 -21.11 10.77 -0.95
CA LYS A 42 -22.10 10.02 -1.71
C LYS A 42 -23.49 10.50 -1.37
N GLU A 43 -24.24 10.88 -2.39
CA GLU A 43 -25.63 11.28 -2.29
C GLU A 43 -26.47 10.42 -3.22
N GLY A 44 -27.68 10.08 -2.82
CA GLY A 44 -28.59 9.32 -3.66
C GLY A 44 -30.04 9.62 -3.32
N ARG A 45 -30.92 9.53 -4.32
CA ARG A 45 -32.36 9.66 -4.10
C ARG A 45 -32.93 8.34 -3.60
N LEU A 46 -33.83 8.43 -2.63
CA LEU A 46 -34.54 7.27 -2.11
C LEU A 46 -35.43 6.66 -3.21
N LYS A 47 -35.37 5.34 -3.38
CA LYS A 47 -36.27 4.63 -4.30
C LYS A 47 -37.73 4.96 -3.97
N LYS A 48 -38.54 5.26 -4.97
CA LYS A 48 -39.96 5.64 -4.88
C LYS A 48 -40.27 7.00 -4.21
N HIS A 49 -39.27 7.76 -3.78
CA HIS A 49 -39.41 9.08 -3.18
C HIS A 49 -38.34 10.02 -3.76
N GLU A 50 -38.66 10.73 -4.83
CA GLU A 50 -37.72 11.62 -5.52
C GLU A 50 -37.40 12.90 -4.73
N ASP A 51 -38.23 13.25 -3.78
CA ASP A 51 -38.12 14.38 -2.86
C ASP A 51 -37.19 14.13 -1.67
N VAL A 52 -36.77 12.87 -1.47
CA VAL A 52 -35.89 12.47 -0.34
C VAL A 52 -34.47 12.17 -0.84
N VAL A 53 -33.50 12.88 -0.28
CA VAL A 53 -32.07 12.66 -0.53
C VAL A 53 -31.42 12.00 0.67
N ILE A 54 -30.77 10.86 0.42
CA ILE A 54 -29.96 10.14 1.41
C ILE A 54 -28.52 10.51 1.18
N MET A 55 -27.83 10.90 2.25
CA MET A 55 -26.43 11.26 2.25
C MET A 55 -25.62 10.21 3.00
N ASP A 56 -24.75 9.47 2.29
CA ASP A 56 -23.83 8.53 2.94
C ASP A 56 -22.67 9.27 3.58
N ARG A 57 -22.39 8.93 4.83
CA ARG A 57 -21.34 9.50 5.64
C ARG A 57 -20.21 8.50 5.81
N PRO A 58 -18.96 8.94 6.05
CA PRO A 58 -17.94 8.05 6.55
C PRO A 58 -18.42 7.30 7.79
N GLY A 59 -17.98 6.05 7.96
CA GLY A 59 -18.20 5.31 9.19
C GLY A 59 -17.38 5.94 10.31
N ILE A 60 -18.02 6.25 11.44
CA ILE A 60 -17.38 6.89 12.59
C ILE A 60 -17.72 6.13 13.87
N TYR A 61 -16.82 6.16 14.83
CA TYR A 61 -17.05 5.58 16.16
C TYR A 61 -17.54 6.62 17.18
N SER A 62 -17.19 7.88 16.95
CA SER A 62 -17.50 8.99 17.85
C SER A 62 -17.63 10.29 17.07
N LEU A 63 -18.34 11.26 17.63
CA LEU A 63 -18.36 12.64 17.19
C LEU A 63 -17.21 13.47 17.78
N SER A 64 -16.36 12.89 18.63
CA SER A 64 -15.10 13.49 19.07
C SER A 64 -14.04 13.27 17.98
N PRO A 65 -13.48 14.33 17.37
CA PRO A 65 -12.75 14.20 16.12
C PRO A 65 -11.30 13.75 16.34
N TYR A 66 -11.06 12.46 16.20
CA TYR A 66 -9.70 11.88 16.10
C TYR A 66 -9.27 11.66 14.64
N THR A 67 -10.23 11.52 13.71
CA THR A 67 -9.98 11.29 12.29
C THR A 67 -10.57 12.40 11.43
N LEU A 68 -10.07 12.52 10.17
CA LEU A 68 -10.60 13.52 9.23
C LEU A 68 -12.06 13.21 8.86
N GLU A 69 -12.40 11.94 8.77
CA GLU A 69 -13.74 11.44 8.50
C GLU A 69 -14.73 11.84 9.62
N GLU A 70 -14.31 11.73 10.87
CA GLU A 70 -15.11 12.14 12.02
C GLU A 70 -15.31 13.66 12.06
N VAL A 71 -14.27 14.44 11.71
CA VAL A 71 -14.39 15.90 11.55
C VAL A 71 -15.42 16.26 10.48
N VAL A 72 -15.39 15.60 9.33
CA VAL A 72 -16.31 15.85 8.22
C VAL A 72 -17.74 15.48 8.62
N ALA A 73 -17.94 14.31 9.21
CA ALA A 73 -19.25 13.86 9.66
C ALA A 73 -19.85 14.81 10.72
N ARG A 74 -19.06 15.18 11.73
CA ARG A 74 -19.43 16.13 12.78
C ARG A 74 -19.82 17.51 12.21
N ASN A 75 -18.94 18.11 11.38
CA ASN A 75 -19.18 19.44 10.83
C ASN A 75 -20.47 19.50 9.98
N TYR A 76 -20.77 18.39 9.29
CA TYR A 76 -22.02 18.32 8.56
C TYR A 76 -23.25 18.22 9.50
N LEU A 77 -23.22 17.31 10.45
CA LEU A 77 -24.36 17.10 11.36
C LEU A 77 -24.69 18.36 12.16
N ILE A 78 -23.66 19.09 12.59
CA ILE A 78 -23.80 20.32 13.37
C ILE A 78 -24.12 21.53 12.47
N GLY A 79 -23.39 21.72 11.37
CA GLY A 79 -23.46 22.91 10.54
C GLY A 79 -24.61 22.87 9.51
N GLN A 80 -24.86 21.73 8.87
CA GLN A 80 -25.92 21.64 7.85
C GLN A 80 -27.24 21.05 8.38
N ARG A 81 -27.22 20.43 9.56
CA ARG A 81 -28.40 19.86 10.26
C ARG A 81 -29.38 19.17 9.30
N PRO A 82 -29.17 17.88 8.97
CA PRO A 82 -30.13 17.14 8.15
C PRO A 82 -31.50 17.08 8.84
N ASP A 83 -32.57 16.85 8.07
CA ASP A 83 -33.93 16.77 8.60
C ASP A 83 -34.13 15.51 9.49
N ALA A 84 -33.36 14.43 9.24
CA ALA A 84 -33.29 13.24 10.10
C ALA A 84 -31.94 12.51 9.95
N ILE A 85 -31.62 11.68 10.94
CA ILE A 85 -30.48 10.77 10.94
C ILE A 85 -31.00 9.33 10.95
N LEU A 86 -30.59 8.53 9.95
CA LEU A 86 -30.78 7.10 9.98
C LEU A 86 -29.46 6.44 10.45
N ASN A 87 -29.41 6.03 11.70
CA ASN A 87 -28.25 5.44 12.33
C ASN A 87 -28.30 3.91 12.21
N ILE A 88 -27.36 3.32 11.46
CA ILE A 88 -27.23 1.88 11.31
C ILE A 88 -26.27 1.31 12.36
N ILE A 89 -26.74 0.34 13.13
CA ILE A 89 -25.98 -0.35 14.16
C ILE A 89 -25.87 -1.84 13.89
N ASP A 90 -24.76 -2.44 14.29
CA ASP A 90 -24.56 -3.90 14.22
C ASP A 90 -25.22 -4.59 15.42
N GLY A 91 -26.25 -5.38 15.15
CA GLY A 91 -26.99 -6.14 16.18
C GLY A 91 -26.16 -7.19 16.87
N THR A 92 -25.05 -7.63 16.29
CA THR A 92 -24.13 -8.61 16.89
C THR A 92 -23.17 -7.96 17.89
N ASN A 93 -23.05 -6.61 17.86
CA ASN A 93 -22.13 -5.83 18.70
C ASN A 93 -22.78 -4.53 19.17
N LEU A 94 -23.89 -4.65 19.89
CA LEU A 94 -24.71 -3.51 20.31
C LEU A 94 -23.96 -2.50 21.18
N GLU A 95 -23.22 -2.96 22.18
CA GLU A 95 -22.58 -2.13 23.19
C GLU A 95 -21.74 -1.00 22.56
N ARG A 96 -20.93 -1.37 21.63
CA ARG A 96 -20.05 -0.40 20.97
C ARG A 96 -20.77 0.51 19.97
N ASN A 97 -21.77 -0.04 19.27
CA ASN A 97 -22.52 0.74 18.29
C ASN A 97 -23.43 1.76 18.96
N LEU A 98 -23.92 1.47 20.15
CA LEU A 98 -24.75 2.38 20.94
C LEU A 98 -23.98 3.60 21.45
N TYR A 99 -22.65 3.55 21.56
CA TYR A 99 -21.84 4.70 21.95
C TYR A 99 -21.99 5.88 20.98
N LEU A 100 -21.94 5.63 19.68
CA LEU A 100 -22.24 6.65 18.67
C LEU A 100 -23.71 7.07 18.73
N THR A 101 -24.61 6.12 18.97
CA THR A 101 -26.06 6.40 19.06
C THR A 101 -26.37 7.41 20.16
N THR A 102 -25.76 7.28 21.34
CA THR A 102 -25.96 8.24 22.44
C THR A 102 -25.53 9.65 22.04
N GLN A 103 -24.41 9.79 21.36
CA GLN A 103 -23.92 11.08 20.86
C GLN A 103 -24.81 11.68 19.76
N LEU A 104 -25.41 10.85 18.91
CA LEU A 104 -26.32 11.31 17.86
C LEU A 104 -27.66 11.80 18.45
N THR A 105 -28.17 11.16 19.50
CA THR A 105 -29.39 11.60 20.20
C THR A 105 -29.19 12.93 20.94
N GLU A 106 -27.94 13.23 21.36
CA GLU A 106 -27.60 14.51 22.02
C GLU A 106 -27.69 15.72 21.06
N LEU A 107 -27.65 15.51 19.72
CA LEU A 107 -27.68 16.59 18.72
C LEU A 107 -29.04 17.26 18.57
N GLY A 108 -30.13 16.70 19.14
CA GLY A 108 -31.47 17.20 18.97
C GLY A 108 -32.03 17.08 17.53
N ILE A 109 -31.41 16.30 16.68
CA ILE A 109 -31.88 15.95 15.34
C ILE A 109 -32.71 14.66 15.44
N PRO A 110 -33.84 14.51 14.71
CA PRO A 110 -34.61 13.26 14.71
C PRO A 110 -33.72 12.06 14.32
N VAL A 111 -33.63 11.05 15.20
CA VAL A 111 -32.83 9.85 14.99
C VAL A 111 -33.72 8.63 14.85
N VAL A 112 -33.46 7.80 13.84
CA VAL A 112 -34.01 6.46 13.71
C VAL A 112 -32.85 5.46 13.75
N VAL A 113 -32.98 4.44 14.56
CA VAL A 113 -31.95 3.39 14.70
C VAL A 113 -32.35 2.17 13.87
N ALA A 114 -31.52 1.74 12.95
CA ALA A 114 -31.68 0.53 12.17
C ALA A 114 -30.71 -0.55 12.68
N ILE A 115 -31.22 -1.57 13.36
CA ILE A 115 -30.42 -2.71 13.83
C ILE A 115 -30.19 -3.65 12.67
N ASN A 116 -28.98 -3.69 12.17
CA ASN A 116 -28.59 -4.56 11.06
C ASN A 116 -28.09 -5.93 11.54
N MET A 117 -27.94 -6.87 10.61
CA MET A 117 -27.49 -8.24 10.86
C MET A 117 -28.43 -9.04 11.77
N MET A 118 -29.73 -8.70 11.78
CA MET A 118 -30.71 -9.41 12.59
C MET A 118 -30.88 -10.88 12.19
N ASP A 119 -30.56 -11.23 10.95
CA ASP A 119 -30.47 -12.62 10.50
C ASP A 119 -29.34 -13.40 11.21
N VAL A 120 -28.23 -12.75 11.50
CA VAL A 120 -27.11 -13.32 12.27
C VAL A 120 -27.49 -13.44 13.74
N VAL A 121 -28.05 -12.39 14.32
CA VAL A 121 -28.53 -12.38 15.73
C VAL A 121 -29.50 -13.53 15.97
N ARG A 122 -30.52 -13.68 15.10
CA ARG A 122 -31.50 -14.78 15.21
C ARG A 122 -30.88 -16.15 14.99
N ARG A 123 -29.93 -16.28 14.06
CA ARG A 123 -29.19 -17.55 13.85
C ARG A 123 -28.36 -17.96 15.06
N ASN A 124 -27.79 -17.01 15.77
CA ASN A 124 -27.07 -17.27 17.02
C ASN A 124 -28.00 -17.61 18.19
N GLY A 125 -29.30 -17.34 18.03
CA GLY A 125 -30.32 -17.57 19.03
C GLY A 125 -30.40 -16.44 20.07
N ASP A 126 -29.76 -15.33 19.82
CA ASP A 126 -29.81 -14.12 20.65
C ASP A 126 -31.14 -13.36 20.41
N GLN A 127 -31.58 -12.63 21.40
CA GLN A 127 -32.85 -11.86 21.34
C GLN A 127 -32.57 -10.41 21.74
N ILE A 128 -33.06 -9.49 20.92
CA ILE A 128 -33.06 -8.04 21.20
C ILE A 128 -34.52 -7.62 21.38
N ASN A 129 -34.80 -6.98 22.52
CA ASN A 129 -36.11 -6.38 22.75
C ASN A 129 -36.15 -4.96 22.14
N VAL A 130 -36.55 -4.89 20.88
CA VAL A 130 -36.56 -3.64 20.09
C VAL A 130 -37.50 -2.59 20.70
N ALA A 131 -38.61 -3.01 21.24
CA ALA A 131 -39.58 -2.09 21.86
C ALA A 131 -38.99 -1.43 23.12
N GLU A 132 -38.32 -2.18 23.96
CA GLU A 132 -37.61 -1.69 25.14
C GLU A 132 -36.46 -0.77 24.75
N LEU A 133 -35.65 -1.19 23.78
CA LEU A 133 -34.54 -0.39 23.27
C LEU A 133 -35.01 0.95 22.68
N SER A 134 -36.16 0.94 21.96
CA SER A 134 -36.75 2.17 21.44
C SER A 134 -37.21 3.12 22.53
N ARG A 135 -37.79 2.57 23.60
CA ARG A 135 -38.24 3.36 24.75
C ARG A 135 -37.07 4.01 25.48
N GLU A 136 -36.06 3.23 25.79
CA GLU A 136 -34.89 3.68 26.55
C GLU A 136 -33.99 4.66 25.75
N LEU A 137 -33.90 4.53 24.42
CA LEU A 137 -33.17 5.47 23.57
C LEU A 137 -33.97 6.73 23.22
N GLY A 138 -35.30 6.75 23.45
CA GLY A 138 -36.17 7.86 23.07
C GLY A 138 -36.32 8.06 21.56
N CYS A 139 -36.04 7.04 20.74
CA CYS A 139 -36.14 7.11 19.28
C CYS A 139 -36.67 5.79 18.67
N LYS A 140 -37.18 5.86 17.45
CA LYS A 140 -37.71 4.68 16.76
C LYS A 140 -36.58 3.73 16.40
N VAL A 141 -36.75 2.47 16.72
CA VAL A 141 -35.80 1.39 16.40
C VAL A 141 -36.46 0.40 15.44
N VAL A 142 -35.76 0.01 14.37
CA VAL A 142 -36.24 -0.90 13.32
C VAL A 142 -35.20 -2.02 13.10
N GLU A 143 -35.69 -3.25 12.98
CA GLU A 143 -34.85 -4.39 12.64
C GLU A 143 -34.62 -4.48 11.12
N ILE A 144 -33.36 -4.64 10.69
CA ILE A 144 -33.03 -4.82 9.27
C ILE A 144 -32.03 -5.94 9.03
N SER A 145 -32.03 -6.44 7.79
CA SER A 145 -30.91 -7.18 7.21
C SER A 145 -30.55 -6.52 5.86
N ALA A 146 -29.61 -5.61 5.87
CA ALA A 146 -29.23 -4.85 4.68
C ALA A 146 -28.78 -5.75 3.51
N LEU A 147 -28.15 -6.89 3.82
CA LEU A 147 -27.69 -7.87 2.83
C LEU A 147 -28.85 -8.61 2.17
N LYS A 148 -29.92 -8.91 2.92
CA LYS A 148 -31.13 -9.61 2.41
C LYS A 148 -32.19 -8.65 1.89
N GLY A 149 -32.09 -7.37 2.24
CA GLY A 149 -33.08 -6.34 1.89
C GLY A 149 -34.29 -6.28 2.83
N ASP A 150 -34.28 -7.08 3.93
CA ASP A 150 -35.38 -7.13 4.89
C ASP A 150 -35.40 -5.86 5.76
N GLY A 151 -36.58 -5.24 5.96
CA GLY A 151 -36.77 -4.07 6.81
C GLY A 151 -36.14 -2.76 6.28
N VAL A 152 -35.43 -2.79 5.16
CA VAL A 152 -34.68 -1.64 4.63
C VAL A 152 -35.60 -0.46 4.28
N MET A 153 -36.68 -0.69 3.57
CA MET A 153 -37.65 0.36 3.21
C MET A 153 -38.45 0.86 4.41
N GLU A 154 -38.71 -0.02 5.38
CA GLU A 154 -39.38 0.35 6.63
C GLU A 154 -38.53 1.33 7.45
N ALA A 155 -37.23 1.10 7.55
CA ALA A 155 -36.27 1.99 8.21
C ALA A 155 -36.19 3.36 7.51
N ALA A 156 -36.18 3.39 6.16
CA ALA A 156 -36.21 4.63 5.40
C ALA A 156 -37.52 5.40 5.61
N GLN A 157 -38.67 4.72 5.56
CA GLN A 157 -39.97 5.33 5.80
C GLN A 157 -40.06 5.90 7.23
N ALA A 158 -39.56 5.18 8.22
CA ALA A 158 -39.48 5.65 9.60
C ALA A 158 -38.63 6.93 9.72
N ALA A 159 -37.52 7.03 8.97
CA ALA A 159 -36.69 8.23 8.96
C ALA A 159 -37.38 9.42 8.27
N VAL A 160 -38.14 9.19 7.20
CA VAL A 160 -38.97 10.23 6.56
C VAL A 160 -40.06 10.74 7.51
N GLU A 161 -40.72 9.83 8.20
CA GLU A 161 -41.75 10.19 9.19
C GLU A 161 -41.15 10.99 10.35
N ALA A 162 -39.99 10.57 10.85
CA ALA A 162 -39.26 11.26 11.91
C ALA A 162 -38.86 12.68 11.50
N ALA A 163 -38.41 12.87 10.24
CA ALA A 163 -38.06 14.18 9.70
C ALA A 163 -39.25 15.18 9.69
N ALA A 164 -40.48 14.68 9.61
CA ALA A 164 -41.70 15.52 9.57
C ALA A 164 -42.24 15.86 10.97
N THR A 165 -42.03 15.02 11.97
CA THR A 165 -42.83 15.07 13.21
C THR A 165 -42.03 15.03 14.51
N ALA A 166 -40.77 14.55 14.52
CA ALA A 166 -40.09 14.22 15.75
C ALA A 166 -38.90 15.14 16.08
N LYS A 167 -38.75 15.43 17.37
CA LYS A 167 -37.49 15.84 17.97
C LYS A 167 -36.98 14.66 18.81
N THR A 168 -35.72 14.31 18.71
CA THR A 168 -35.10 13.31 19.60
C THR A 168 -34.61 14.04 20.84
N VAL A 169 -35.04 13.61 21.99
CA VAL A 169 -34.58 14.11 23.30
C VAL A 169 -33.71 12.98 23.89
N PRO A 170 -32.47 13.24 24.26
CA PRO A 170 -31.63 12.24 24.90
C PRO A 170 -32.25 11.81 26.26
N MET A 171 -32.41 10.50 26.43
CA MET A 171 -33.00 9.93 27.64
C MET A 171 -31.98 9.63 28.73
N HIS A 172 -30.68 9.69 28.38
CA HIS A 172 -29.62 9.44 29.36
C HIS A 172 -29.30 10.68 30.18
N THR A 173 -29.07 10.46 31.48
CA THR A 173 -28.54 11.43 32.43
C THR A 173 -27.23 10.92 32.96
N PHE A 174 -26.32 11.82 33.26
CA PHE A 174 -25.02 11.50 33.86
C PHE A 174 -25.12 11.48 35.39
N SER A 175 -24.02 11.14 36.06
CA SER A 175 -23.95 11.21 37.52
C SER A 175 -24.18 12.63 38.05
N GLY A 176 -24.66 12.78 39.31
CA GLY A 176 -25.05 14.06 39.90
C GLY A 176 -24.03 15.19 39.75
N PRO A 177 -22.72 14.98 40.03
CA PRO A 177 -21.70 16.01 39.87
C PRO A 177 -21.51 16.46 38.38
N VAL A 178 -21.64 15.52 37.46
CA VAL A 178 -21.49 15.82 36.01
C VAL A 178 -22.72 16.57 35.50
N GLU A 179 -23.96 16.12 35.86
CA GLU A 179 -25.18 16.80 35.45
C GLU A 179 -25.27 18.21 36.04
N HIS A 180 -24.82 18.40 37.27
CA HIS A 180 -24.77 19.72 37.86
C HIS A 180 -23.83 20.67 37.09
N ALA A 181 -22.64 20.22 36.75
CA ALA A 181 -21.69 21.01 35.95
C ALA A 181 -22.23 21.29 34.52
N ILE A 182 -22.88 20.31 33.89
CA ILE A 182 -23.50 20.50 32.56
C ILE A 182 -24.63 21.52 32.62
N ALA A 183 -25.52 21.43 33.60
CA ALA A 183 -26.61 22.40 33.78
C ALA A 183 -26.12 23.84 34.00
N HIS A 184 -25.06 24.02 34.79
CA HIS A 184 -24.40 25.32 34.94
C HIS A 184 -23.79 25.83 33.62
N ILE A 185 -23.20 24.96 32.83
CA ILE A 185 -22.64 25.30 31.51
C ILE A 185 -23.76 25.69 30.53
N GLU A 186 -24.90 24.97 30.58
CA GLU A 186 -26.07 25.28 29.76
C GLU A 186 -26.56 26.69 30.02
N GLU A 187 -26.71 27.05 31.32
CA GLU A 187 -27.18 28.36 31.73
C GLU A 187 -26.16 29.48 31.47
N ALA A 188 -24.87 29.23 31.74
CA ALA A 188 -23.87 30.29 31.71
C ALA A 188 -23.29 30.58 30.33
N ALA A 189 -23.21 29.57 29.43
CA ALA A 189 -22.43 29.70 28.18
C ALA A 189 -23.23 29.45 26.92
N VAL A 190 -24.35 28.70 26.94
CA VAL A 190 -25.06 28.27 25.74
C VAL A 190 -26.57 28.54 25.78
N HIS A 191 -27.06 29.30 26.78
CA HIS A 191 -28.47 29.66 26.93
C HIS A 191 -29.06 30.34 25.69
N ASP A 192 -28.27 31.13 24.96
CA ASP A 192 -28.69 31.82 23.74
C ASP A 192 -28.83 30.89 22.51
N LEU A 193 -28.40 29.65 22.61
CA LEU A 193 -28.55 28.67 21.55
C LEU A 193 -29.93 28.01 21.59
N PRO A 194 -30.40 27.45 20.45
CA PRO A 194 -31.63 26.65 20.44
C PRO A 194 -31.59 25.55 21.50
N GLU A 195 -32.66 25.36 22.25
CA GLU A 195 -32.80 24.43 23.36
C GLU A 195 -32.31 23.03 23.02
N GLU A 196 -32.61 22.54 21.80
CA GLU A 196 -32.18 21.24 21.32
C GLU A 196 -30.67 21.10 21.09
N GLN A 197 -29.92 22.21 21.13
CA GLN A 197 -28.45 22.19 20.91
C GLN A 197 -27.67 22.40 22.22
N GLN A 198 -28.28 23.00 23.22
CA GLN A 198 -27.61 23.42 24.45
C GLN A 198 -26.90 22.28 25.14
N ARG A 199 -27.55 21.10 25.29
CA ARG A 199 -26.97 19.93 25.94
C ARG A 199 -25.71 19.42 25.22
N TRP A 200 -25.75 19.32 23.89
CA TRP A 200 -24.57 18.85 23.16
C TRP A 200 -23.38 19.82 23.31
N TYR A 201 -23.66 21.13 23.20
CA TYR A 201 -22.60 22.13 23.38
C TYR A 201 -22.08 22.16 24.83
N ALA A 202 -22.93 22.01 25.82
CA ALA A 202 -22.53 21.95 27.22
C ALA A 202 -21.65 20.76 27.53
N ILE A 203 -21.99 19.56 27.00
CA ILE A 203 -21.16 18.37 27.12
C ILE A 203 -19.78 18.60 26.46
N LYS A 204 -19.73 19.23 25.28
CA LYS A 204 -18.47 19.52 24.60
C LYS A 204 -17.60 20.58 25.28
N ILE A 205 -18.22 21.56 25.95
CA ILE A 205 -17.50 22.50 26.80
C ILE A 205 -16.95 21.78 28.05
N PHE A 206 -17.72 20.87 28.66
CA PHE A 206 -17.26 20.05 29.77
C PHE A 206 -16.06 19.19 29.37
N GLU A 207 -16.08 18.57 28.18
CA GLU A 207 -14.95 17.79 27.59
C GLU A 207 -13.77 18.69 27.15
N ARG A 208 -13.87 20.03 27.24
CA ARG A 208 -12.90 21.02 26.78
C ARG A 208 -12.56 20.88 25.29
N ASP A 209 -13.58 20.64 24.45
CA ASP A 209 -13.38 20.52 22.99
C ASP A 209 -12.91 21.87 22.40
N ASP A 210 -11.65 21.94 21.99
CA ASP A 210 -11.01 23.16 21.50
C ASP A 210 -11.79 23.82 20.35
N LYS A 211 -12.38 23.05 19.44
CA LYS A 211 -13.12 23.60 18.29
C LYS A 211 -14.44 24.24 18.69
N VAL A 212 -15.11 23.66 19.68
CA VAL A 212 -16.34 24.22 20.22
C VAL A 212 -16.04 25.50 20.98
N LEU A 213 -14.98 25.51 21.78
CA LEU A 213 -14.54 26.69 22.51
C LEU A 213 -14.11 27.83 21.58
N GLU A 214 -13.41 27.53 20.48
CA GLU A 214 -13.06 28.50 19.43
C GLU A 214 -14.30 29.07 18.71
N GLN A 215 -15.32 28.25 18.47
CA GLN A 215 -16.55 28.65 17.79
C GLN A 215 -17.44 29.54 18.67
N LEU A 216 -17.61 29.23 19.93
CA LEU A 216 -18.53 29.92 20.85
C LEU A 216 -17.96 31.23 21.41
N LYS A 217 -16.62 31.39 21.43
CA LYS A 217 -15.94 32.60 21.97
C LYS A 217 -16.47 33.05 23.33
N ILE A 218 -16.54 32.12 24.26
CA ILE A 218 -17.08 32.32 25.61
C ILE A 218 -16.26 33.40 26.35
N ASP A 219 -16.94 34.27 27.13
CA ASP A 219 -16.28 35.27 27.94
C ASP A 219 -15.27 34.63 28.92
N PRO A 220 -14.05 35.15 29.06
CA PRO A 220 -13.03 34.59 29.95
C PRO A 220 -13.45 34.46 31.42
N THR A 221 -14.34 35.35 31.89
CA THR A 221 -14.86 35.32 33.28
C THR A 221 -15.82 34.15 33.47
N VAL A 222 -16.72 33.91 32.51
CA VAL A 222 -17.65 32.79 32.49
C VAL A 222 -16.85 31.48 32.36
N MET A 223 -15.85 31.45 31.49
CA MET A 223 -15.00 30.26 31.29
C MET A 223 -14.24 29.89 32.59
N THR A 224 -13.79 30.89 33.37
CA THR A 224 -13.12 30.62 34.63
C THR A 224 -14.06 29.95 35.66
N HIS A 225 -15.33 30.33 35.64
CA HIS A 225 -16.35 29.74 36.52
C HIS A 225 -16.65 28.29 36.09
N ILE A 226 -16.92 28.09 34.81
CA ILE A 226 -17.14 26.76 34.23
C ILE A 226 -15.96 25.82 34.51
N GLU A 227 -14.74 26.29 34.38
CA GLU A 227 -13.53 25.50 34.65
C GLU A 227 -13.41 25.10 36.13
N ALA A 228 -13.94 25.90 37.06
CA ALA A 228 -14.00 25.54 38.46
C ALA A 228 -14.98 24.39 38.73
N ASP A 229 -16.13 24.40 38.05
CA ASP A 229 -17.13 23.32 38.17
C ASP A 229 -16.63 22.01 37.54
N ILE A 230 -15.96 22.09 36.35
CA ILE A 230 -15.35 20.93 35.72
C ILE A 230 -14.29 20.31 36.65
N LYS A 231 -13.39 21.13 37.22
CA LYS A 231 -12.36 20.65 38.15
C LYS A 231 -12.93 20.05 39.43
N ALA A 232 -14.08 20.56 39.90
CA ALA A 232 -14.76 19.97 41.03
C ALA A 232 -15.26 18.56 40.72
N ALA A 233 -15.87 18.36 39.54
CA ALA A 233 -16.32 17.06 39.08
C ALA A 233 -15.14 16.10 38.84
N GLU A 234 -14.05 16.57 38.22
CA GLU A 234 -12.80 15.77 37.98
C GLU A 234 -12.20 15.31 39.33
N LYS A 235 -12.18 16.17 40.32
CA LYS A 235 -11.66 15.85 41.66
C LYS A 235 -12.54 14.85 42.40
N GLU A 236 -13.86 14.93 42.24
CA GLU A 236 -14.81 14.03 42.89
C GLU A 236 -14.78 12.63 42.28
N LEU A 237 -14.63 12.54 40.94
CA LEU A 237 -14.63 11.29 40.20
C LEU A 237 -13.23 10.73 39.93
N ASP A 238 -12.16 11.44 40.32
CA ASP A 238 -10.74 11.07 40.21
C ASP A 238 -10.34 10.69 38.78
N ASP A 239 -10.85 11.42 37.74
CA ASP A 239 -10.57 11.20 36.33
C ASP A 239 -10.65 12.53 35.55
N ASP A 240 -10.15 12.58 34.31
CA ASP A 240 -10.28 13.74 33.43
C ASP A 240 -11.70 13.86 32.84
N ALA A 241 -12.10 15.06 32.42
CA ALA A 241 -13.45 15.36 31.96
C ALA A 241 -13.89 14.52 30.75
N GLU A 242 -12.99 14.24 29.79
CA GLU A 242 -13.28 13.41 28.59
C GLU A 242 -13.49 11.95 29.00
N SER A 243 -12.65 11.42 29.86
CA SER A 243 -12.76 10.06 30.41
C SER A 243 -14.02 9.88 31.22
N ILE A 244 -14.39 10.87 32.03
CA ILE A 244 -15.63 10.88 32.86
C ILE A 244 -16.86 10.72 31.94
N ILE A 245 -17.02 11.59 30.95
CA ILE A 245 -18.17 11.53 30.02
C ILE A 245 -18.20 10.20 29.26
N THR A 246 -17.03 9.72 28.82
CA THR A 246 -16.92 8.43 28.15
C THR A 246 -17.36 7.27 29.03
N ASN A 247 -16.92 7.25 30.29
CA ASN A 247 -17.29 6.22 31.25
C ASN A 247 -18.78 6.25 31.57
N GLU A 248 -19.33 7.42 31.80
CA GLU A 248 -20.76 7.63 32.07
C GLU A 248 -21.66 7.10 30.95
N ARG A 249 -21.28 7.36 29.66
CA ARG A 249 -21.97 6.80 28.51
C ARG A 249 -21.90 5.27 28.49
N TYR A 250 -20.75 4.66 28.79
CA TYR A 250 -20.64 3.21 28.86
C TYR A 250 -21.43 2.59 30.00
N VAL A 251 -21.51 3.25 31.17
CA VAL A 251 -22.35 2.83 32.29
C VAL A 251 -23.83 2.80 31.86
N TYR A 252 -24.31 3.86 31.22
CA TYR A 252 -25.69 3.92 30.69
C TYR A 252 -25.92 2.80 29.65
N ILE A 253 -25.04 2.62 28.69
CA ILE A 253 -25.16 1.58 27.64
C ILE A 253 -25.18 0.19 28.29
N ALA A 254 -24.33 -0.08 29.26
CA ALA A 254 -24.30 -1.38 29.95
C ALA A 254 -25.61 -1.69 30.68
N GLN A 255 -26.26 -0.67 31.31
CA GLN A 255 -27.58 -0.79 31.95
C GLN A 255 -28.66 -1.09 30.89
N LEU A 256 -28.64 -0.35 29.76
CA LEU A 256 -29.58 -0.50 28.66
C LEU A 256 -29.50 -1.90 28.04
N ILE A 257 -28.31 -2.39 27.73
CA ILE A 257 -28.09 -3.74 27.17
C ILE A 257 -28.59 -4.82 28.14
N LYS A 258 -28.34 -4.66 29.41
CA LYS A 258 -28.78 -5.64 30.43
C LYS A 258 -30.32 -5.80 30.44
N GLY A 259 -31.06 -4.73 30.13
CA GLY A 259 -32.53 -4.75 29.99
C GLY A 259 -33.03 -5.31 28.65
N CYS A 260 -32.34 -4.96 27.54
CA CYS A 260 -32.84 -5.15 26.17
C CYS A 260 -32.26 -6.35 25.43
N TYR A 261 -31.12 -6.91 25.85
CA TYR A 261 -30.41 -7.96 25.12
C TYR A 261 -30.27 -9.24 25.93
N LYS A 262 -30.78 -10.35 25.38
CA LYS A 262 -30.69 -11.68 25.98
C LYS A 262 -29.80 -12.56 25.08
N GLN A 263 -28.64 -12.90 25.57
CA GLN A 263 -27.72 -13.83 24.93
C GLN A 263 -28.07 -15.28 25.26
N LYS A 264 -28.19 -16.15 24.25
CA LYS A 264 -28.50 -17.56 24.47
C LYS A 264 -27.33 -18.34 25.01
N LYS A 265 -26.10 -17.95 24.65
CA LYS A 265 -24.87 -18.59 25.13
C LYS A 265 -24.54 -18.09 26.53
N ALA A 266 -24.25 -19.03 27.45
CA ALA A 266 -23.76 -18.67 28.77
C ALA A 266 -22.49 -17.82 28.71
N LYS A 267 -22.37 -16.77 29.53
CA LYS A 267 -21.15 -15.98 29.67
C LYS A 267 -19.98 -16.93 29.97
N GLY A 268 -19.09 -17.16 28.97
CA GLY A 268 -17.91 -18.03 29.11
C GLY A 268 -17.66 -19.02 27.97
N GLU A 269 -18.63 -19.30 27.10
CA GLU A 269 -18.37 -20.09 25.91
C GLU A 269 -17.71 -19.22 24.81
N LEU A 270 -16.43 -19.51 24.57
CA LEU A 270 -15.67 -18.87 23.50
C LEU A 270 -16.23 -19.24 22.13
N SER A 271 -16.51 -18.26 21.28
CA SER A 271 -16.87 -18.52 19.89
C SER A 271 -15.71 -19.23 19.16
N ALA A 272 -16.00 -19.83 17.99
CA ALA A 272 -14.94 -20.41 17.16
C ALA A 272 -13.87 -19.36 16.80
N SER A 273 -14.29 -18.12 16.55
CA SER A 273 -13.38 -16.98 16.30
C SER A 273 -12.50 -16.70 17.51
N ASP A 274 -13.06 -16.65 18.72
CA ASP A 274 -12.30 -16.38 19.95
C ASP A 274 -11.26 -17.48 20.23
N LYS A 275 -11.61 -18.74 19.92
CA LYS A 275 -10.65 -19.85 20.07
C LYS A 275 -9.49 -19.73 19.10
N ILE A 276 -9.76 -19.36 17.85
CA ILE A 276 -8.72 -19.12 16.84
C ILE A 276 -7.89 -17.89 17.25
N ASP A 277 -8.54 -16.79 17.66
CA ASP A 277 -7.87 -15.58 18.08
C ASP A 277 -6.92 -15.80 19.26
N ARG A 278 -7.30 -16.65 20.22
CA ARG A 278 -6.42 -17.01 21.35
C ARG A 278 -5.08 -17.61 20.91
N VAL A 279 -5.04 -18.27 19.74
CA VAL A 279 -3.82 -18.84 19.15
C VAL A 279 -3.13 -17.83 18.26
N VAL A 280 -3.87 -17.23 17.34
CA VAL A 280 -3.33 -16.33 16.29
C VAL A 280 -2.85 -15.00 16.86
N THR A 281 -3.51 -14.46 17.89
CA THR A 281 -3.10 -13.21 18.56
C THR A 281 -2.21 -13.43 19.78
N ASN A 282 -1.78 -14.67 20.03
CA ASN A 282 -0.88 -15.01 21.10
C ASN A 282 0.46 -14.28 20.94
N ARG A 283 1.00 -13.78 22.05
CA ARG A 283 2.23 -12.99 22.09
C ARG A 283 3.45 -13.70 21.46
N TRP A 284 3.56 -15.01 21.59
CA TRP A 284 4.69 -15.81 21.14
C TRP A 284 4.39 -16.55 19.83
N LEU A 285 3.16 -17.07 19.68
CA LEU A 285 2.74 -17.84 18.50
C LEU A 285 2.26 -16.96 17.34
N GLY A 286 1.75 -15.77 17.61
CA GLY A 286 1.19 -14.91 16.57
C GLY A 286 2.19 -14.53 15.49
N LEU A 287 3.44 -14.22 15.86
CA LEU A 287 4.50 -13.85 14.91
C LEU A 287 4.97 -15.02 14.04
N PRO A 288 5.27 -16.23 14.58
CA PRO A 288 5.56 -17.42 13.76
C PRO A 288 4.40 -17.83 12.84
N ILE A 289 3.16 -17.81 13.32
CA ILE A 289 1.99 -18.14 12.49
C ILE A 289 1.86 -17.13 11.35
N PHE A 290 2.02 -15.86 11.65
CA PHE A 290 2.04 -14.81 10.65
C PHE A 290 3.14 -15.05 9.59
N ALA A 291 4.37 -15.32 10.01
CA ALA A 291 5.48 -15.60 9.11
C ALA A 291 5.18 -16.80 8.20
N LEU A 292 4.58 -17.86 8.73
CA LEU A 292 4.17 -19.04 7.96
C LEU A 292 3.08 -18.70 6.93
N VAL A 293 2.04 -17.99 7.35
CA VAL A 293 0.93 -17.60 6.44
C VAL A 293 1.46 -16.72 5.30
N MET A 294 2.31 -15.76 5.62
CA MET A 294 2.87 -14.89 4.59
C MET A 294 3.86 -15.61 3.69
N PHE A 295 4.67 -16.51 4.24
CA PHE A 295 5.51 -17.39 3.43
C PHE A 295 4.68 -18.17 2.40
N LEU A 296 3.57 -18.77 2.83
CA LEU A 296 2.67 -19.50 1.92
C LEU A 296 2.06 -18.57 0.85
N VAL A 297 1.64 -17.37 1.23
CA VAL A 297 1.10 -16.38 0.28
C VAL A 297 2.13 -16.00 -0.77
N TYR A 298 3.35 -15.68 -0.33
CA TYR A 298 4.42 -15.31 -1.26
C TYR A 298 4.90 -16.50 -2.08
N TRP A 299 5.01 -17.67 -1.50
CA TRP A 299 5.39 -18.89 -2.24
C TRP A 299 4.38 -19.20 -3.35
N ILE A 300 3.07 -19.10 -3.08
CA ILE A 300 2.03 -19.29 -4.10
C ILE A 300 2.12 -18.17 -5.17
N ALA A 301 2.24 -16.91 -4.74
CA ALA A 301 2.17 -15.78 -5.64
C ALA A 301 3.46 -15.55 -6.45
N MET A 302 4.61 -15.97 -5.94
CA MET A 302 5.91 -15.68 -6.57
C MET A 302 6.56 -16.92 -7.19
N VAL A 303 6.26 -18.12 -6.68
CA VAL A 303 6.96 -19.34 -7.10
C VAL A 303 6.00 -20.34 -7.76
N ALA A 304 4.96 -20.78 -7.02
CA ALA A 304 4.16 -21.92 -7.46
C ALA A 304 3.21 -21.60 -8.61
N VAL A 305 2.65 -20.41 -8.66
CA VAL A 305 1.65 -19.99 -9.66
C VAL A 305 2.08 -18.72 -10.38
N GLY A 306 2.66 -17.78 -9.66
CA GLY A 306 3.00 -16.47 -10.20
C GLY A 306 4.14 -16.52 -11.20
N ALA A 307 5.26 -17.20 -10.91
CA ALA A 307 6.38 -17.31 -11.85
C ALA A 307 5.94 -18.01 -13.14
N PRO A 308 5.41 -19.23 -13.15
CA PRO A 308 5.01 -19.87 -14.42
C PRO A 308 4.00 -19.06 -15.24
N ALA A 309 3.12 -18.31 -14.57
CA ALA A 309 2.16 -17.45 -15.27
C ALA A 309 2.82 -16.18 -15.85
N THR A 310 3.87 -15.70 -15.20
CA THR A 310 4.66 -14.54 -15.67
C THR A 310 5.58 -14.95 -16.82
N ASP A 311 6.24 -16.09 -16.70
CA ASP A 311 7.10 -16.65 -17.77
C ASP A 311 6.26 -16.90 -19.03
N TRP A 312 5.08 -17.51 -18.88
CA TRP A 312 4.13 -17.63 -20.02
C TRP A 312 3.73 -16.28 -20.60
N ALA A 313 3.58 -15.24 -19.79
CA ALA A 313 3.22 -13.92 -20.31
C ALA A 313 4.40 -13.21 -20.96
N ASN A 314 5.61 -13.30 -20.40
CA ASN A 314 6.80 -12.66 -20.93
C ASN A 314 7.33 -13.37 -22.19
N ASP A 315 7.58 -14.66 -22.08
CA ASP A 315 8.24 -15.42 -23.15
C ASP A 315 7.24 -15.87 -24.20
N GLY A 316 6.01 -16.17 -23.77
CA GLY A 316 4.93 -16.57 -24.67
C GLY A 316 4.23 -15.38 -25.32
N VAL A 317 3.47 -14.59 -24.54
CA VAL A 317 2.60 -13.53 -25.10
C VAL A 317 3.39 -12.33 -25.62
N PHE A 318 4.39 -11.91 -24.87
CA PHE A 318 5.22 -10.73 -25.17
C PHE A 318 6.66 -11.10 -25.61
N GLY A 319 6.99 -12.38 -25.76
CA GLY A 319 8.20 -12.91 -26.36
C GLY A 319 7.89 -13.59 -27.69
N ASP A 320 8.52 -14.73 -27.91
CA ASP A 320 8.49 -15.45 -29.20
C ASP A 320 7.18 -16.17 -29.46
N GLY A 321 6.53 -16.67 -28.43
CA GLY A 321 5.26 -17.39 -28.54
C GLY A 321 5.10 -18.55 -27.56
N TRP A 322 4.03 -19.33 -27.72
CA TRP A 322 3.76 -20.48 -26.85
C TRP A 322 2.96 -21.57 -27.54
N HIS A 323 3.12 -22.79 -27.06
CA HIS A 323 2.29 -23.90 -27.51
C HIS A 323 0.90 -23.84 -26.86
N LEU A 324 -0.16 -24.03 -27.63
CA LEU A 324 -1.53 -23.96 -27.15
C LEU A 324 -1.78 -25.00 -26.07
N LEU A 325 -2.30 -24.56 -24.91
CA LEU A 325 -2.54 -25.36 -23.70
C LEU A 325 -1.27 -25.98 -23.07
N GLY A 326 -0.09 -25.54 -23.42
CA GLY A 326 1.17 -26.09 -22.95
C GLY A 326 1.49 -27.48 -23.52
N ILE A 327 0.88 -27.83 -24.65
CA ILE A 327 1.14 -29.11 -25.36
C ILE A 327 2.23 -28.84 -26.38
N ASP A 328 3.49 -28.99 -25.96
CA ASP A 328 4.69 -28.69 -26.74
C ASP A 328 5.25 -29.90 -27.48
N GLY A 329 4.60 -31.05 -27.43
CA GLY A 329 5.06 -32.28 -28.13
C GLY A 329 6.48 -32.74 -27.76
N GLY A 330 7.06 -32.20 -26.67
CA GLY A 330 8.45 -32.40 -26.24
C GLY A 330 9.42 -31.36 -26.79
N TYR A 331 8.92 -30.23 -27.29
CA TYR A 331 9.75 -29.12 -27.82
C TYR A 331 10.77 -28.62 -26.78
N ASN A 332 10.34 -28.33 -25.56
CA ASN A 332 11.25 -27.82 -24.52
C ASN A 332 12.41 -28.77 -24.25
N GLU A 333 12.14 -30.09 -24.19
CA GLU A 333 13.18 -31.10 -23.97
C GLU A 333 14.18 -31.13 -25.11
N VAL A 334 13.72 -30.99 -26.36
CA VAL A 334 14.60 -30.97 -27.53
C VAL A 334 15.36 -29.66 -27.66
N ALA A 335 14.69 -28.51 -27.38
CA ALA A 335 15.32 -27.20 -27.43
C ALA A 335 16.39 -27.05 -26.35
N ASP A 336 16.12 -27.48 -25.11
CA ASP A 336 17.09 -27.48 -24.01
C ASP A 336 18.30 -28.36 -24.37
N THR A 337 18.06 -29.55 -24.90
CA THR A 337 19.12 -30.46 -25.33
C THR A 337 19.96 -29.87 -26.46
N TYR A 338 19.32 -29.19 -27.41
CA TYR A 338 20.00 -28.48 -28.51
C TYR A 338 20.85 -27.32 -28.00
N GLY A 339 20.28 -26.49 -27.10
CA GLY A 339 20.98 -25.35 -26.49
C GLY A 339 22.20 -25.77 -25.68
N GLU A 340 22.07 -26.76 -24.79
CA GLU A 340 23.23 -27.31 -24.05
C GLU A 340 24.31 -27.86 -24.99
N ALA A 341 23.91 -28.60 -26.05
CA ALA A 341 24.86 -29.14 -26.99
C ALA A 341 25.55 -28.05 -27.84
N SER A 342 24.82 -27.01 -28.22
CA SER A 342 25.37 -25.85 -28.93
C SER A 342 26.42 -25.11 -28.09
N LEU A 343 26.10 -24.81 -26.81
CA LEU A 343 27.04 -24.15 -25.89
C LEU A 343 28.35 -24.93 -25.72
N ILE A 344 28.27 -26.25 -25.63
CA ILE A 344 29.48 -27.11 -25.54
C ILE A 344 30.28 -27.08 -26.82
N VAL A 345 29.63 -27.10 -28.00
CA VAL A 345 30.30 -27.04 -29.28
C VAL A 345 30.95 -25.70 -29.50
N ASP A 346 30.23 -24.61 -29.26
CA ASP A 346 30.74 -23.25 -29.43
C ASP A 346 31.91 -22.96 -28.47
N GLY A 347 31.81 -23.44 -27.22
CA GLY A 347 32.88 -23.36 -26.22
C GLY A 347 34.14 -24.12 -26.64
N TYR A 348 34.00 -25.29 -27.29
CA TYR A 348 35.15 -26.02 -27.82
C TYR A 348 35.75 -25.34 -29.03
N GLU A 349 34.95 -24.81 -29.95
CA GLU A 349 35.42 -24.07 -31.10
C GLU A 349 36.19 -22.82 -30.72
N ALA A 350 35.67 -22.05 -29.73
CA ALA A 350 36.38 -20.92 -29.16
C ALA A 350 37.72 -21.32 -28.50
N TYR A 351 37.70 -22.42 -27.73
CA TYR A 351 38.94 -22.94 -27.12
C TYR A 351 40.02 -23.30 -28.16
N ILE A 352 39.62 -23.93 -29.29
CA ILE A 352 40.56 -24.30 -30.38
C ILE A 352 41.13 -23.06 -31.07
N GLU A 353 40.35 -22.04 -31.28
CA GLU A 353 40.84 -20.79 -31.89
C GLU A 353 41.95 -20.16 -31.04
N GLU A 354 41.81 -20.21 -29.72
CA GLU A 354 42.76 -19.58 -28.82
C GLU A 354 43.96 -20.47 -28.47
N HIS A 355 43.75 -21.76 -28.19
CA HIS A 355 44.75 -22.66 -27.61
C HIS A 355 45.22 -23.77 -28.55
N GLY A 356 44.55 -24.00 -29.68
CA GLY A 356 44.82 -25.12 -30.57
C GLY A 356 44.19 -26.43 -30.09
N ALA A 357 44.43 -27.53 -30.80
CA ALA A 357 43.77 -28.81 -30.54
C ALA A 357 43.98 -29.35 -29.13
N LEU A 358 42.88 -29.73 -28.46
CA LEU A 358 42.84 -30.28 -27.13
C LEU A 358 43.46 -31.70 -27.09
N ALA A 359 44.20 -32.05 -26.04
CA ALA A 359 44.69 -33.39 -25.83
C ALA A 359 43.53 -34.34 -25.50
N ALA A 360 43.67 -35.65 -25.79
CA ALA A 360 42.59 -36.62 -25.61
C ALA A 360 42.03 -36.71 -24.14
N ASP A 361 42.85 -36.38 -23.18
CA ASP A 361 42.47 -36.32 -21.72
C ASP A 361 42.27 -34.87 -21.22
N GLY A 362 42.24 -33.88 -22.14
CA GLY A 362 42.08 -32.46 -21.79
C GLY A 362 40.63 -32.09 -21.52
N THR A 363 40.48 -31.02 -20.75
CA THR A 363 39.18 -30.36 -20.49
C THR A 363 39.22 -28.93 -21.01
N PHE A 364 38.12 -28.43 -21.50
CA PHE A 364 37.92 -27.04 -21.85
C PHE A 364 36.80 -26.46 -21.01
N THR A 365 36.72 -25.17 -20.97
CA THR A 365 35.68 -24.45 -20.25
C THR A 365 34.77 -23.72 -21.24
N TYR A 366 33.48 -23.68 -20.93
CA TYR A 366 32.48 -22.89 -21.64
C TYR A 366 31.62 -22.15 -20.64
N ASP A 367 31.06 -21.05 -21.08
CA ASP A 367 30.29 -20.17 -20.22
C ASP A 367 28.80 -20.36 -20.46
N VAL A 368 28.03 -20.48 -19.36
CA VAL A 368 26.57 -20.54 -19.35
C VAL A 368 26.08 -19.27 -18.71
N GLU A 369 25.34 -18.44 -19.43
CA GLU A 369 24.79 -17.19 -18.94
C GLU A 369 23.34 -17.37 -18.44
N ASP A 370 23.06 -16.86 -17.25
CA ASP A 370 21.69 -16.77 -16.68
C ASP A 370 21.01 -15.51 -17.23
N GLU A 371 19.93 -15.65 -17.96
CA GLU A 371 19.24 -14.56 -18.65
C GLU A 371 18.66 -13.48 -17.72
N GLU A 372 18.27 -13.86 -16.49
CA GLU A 372 17.67 -12.88 -15.53
C GLU A 372 18.73 -12.03 -14.81
N THR A 373 19.85 -12.65 -14.45
CA THR A 373 20.88 -12.03 -13.62
C THR A 373 22.14 -11.65 -14.39
N LEU A 374 22.28 -12.11 -15.64
CA LEU A 374 23.50 -12.04 -16.47
C LEU A 374 24.69 -12.67 -15.74
N ALA A 375 24.43 -13.64 -14.89
CA ALA A 375 25.45 -14.39 -14.19
C ALA A 375 26.03 -15.44 -15.11
N VAL A 376 27.32 -15.36 -15.37
CA VAL A 376 28.03 -16.36 -16.14
C VAL A 376 28.61 -17.40 -15.21
N THR A 377 28.28 -18.67 -15.43
CA THR A 377 28.87 -19.81 -14.74
C THR A 377 29.74 -20.57 -15.75
N THR A 378 31.04 -20.64 -15.46
CA THR A 378 31.98 -21.40 -16.29
C THR A 378 31.90 -22.87 -15.97
N GLU A 379 31.43 -23.66 -16.90
CA GLU A 379 31.39 -25.12 -16.82
C GLU A 379 32.59 -25.77 -17.54
N THR A 380 32.91 -27.00 -17.17
CA THR A 380 34.00 -27.73 -17.75
C THR A 380 33.52 -28.94 -18.50
N ALA A 381 33.93 -29.09 -19.77
CA ALA A 381 33.62 -30.24 -20.58
C ALA A 381 34.92 -30.94 -21.12
N THR A 382 34.79 -32.20 -21.47
CA THR A 382 35.84 -33.01 -22.06
C THR A 382 35.67 -33.12 -23.57
N LEU A 383 36.71 -33.63 -24.29
CA LEU A 383 36.58 -33.93 -25.72
C LEU A 383 35.45 -34.94 -26.00
N ALA A 384 35.18 -35.86 -25.06
CA ALA A 384 34.09 -36.80 -25.19
C ALA A 384 32.71 -36.13 -25.09
N ASP A 385 32.58 -35.11 -24.28
CA ASP A 385 31.35 -34.32 -24.13
C ASP A 385 31.11 -33.50 -25.42
N TYR A 386 32.14 -32.91 -26.00
CA TYR A 386 32.08 -32.26 -27.29
C TYR A 386 31.64 -33.20 -28.44
N GLU A 387 32.26 -34.43 -28.53
CA GLU A 387 31.86 -35.40 -29.54
C GLU A 387 30.41 -35.86 -29.35
N ALA A 388 29.95 -36.01 -28.09
CA ALA A 388 28.59 -36.33 -27.75
C ALA A 388 27.63 -35.17 -28.13
N ALA A 389 27.98 -33.93 -27.76
CA ALA A 389 27.20 -32.73 -28.11
C ALA A 389 27.07 -32.56 -29.64
N LYS A 390 28.17 -32.73 -30.38
CA LYS A 390 28.17 -32.68 -31.82
C LYS A 390 27.34 -33.78 -32.49
N ALA A 391 27.32 -34.97 -31.86
CA ALA A 391 26.45 -36.06 -32.33
C ALA A 391 24.97 -35.75 -32.08
N THR A 392 24.67 -35.15 -30.94
CA THR A 392 23.34 -34.68 -30.58
C THR A 392 22.82 -33.60 -31.52
N LEU A 393 23.64 -32.59 -31.83
CA LEU A 393 23.29 -31.57 -32.84
C LEU A 393 23.11 -32.18 -34.25
N ALA A 394 23.93 -33.19 -34.60
CA ALA A 394 23.77 -33.89 -35.90
C ALA A 394 22.50 -34.76 -35.96
N GLU A 395 22.00 -35.26 -34.79
CA GLU A 395 20.74 -36.02 -34.69
C GLU A 395 19.53 -35.12 -34.75
N ILE A 396 19.56 -33.98 -34.06
CA ILE A 396 18.47 -32.99 -34.06
C ILE A 396 18.40 -32.24 -35.38
N GLY A 397 19.56 -31.94 -36.01
CA GLY A 397 19.65 -31.19 -37.24
C GLY A 397 19.73 -29.69 -37.06
N ASP A 398 18.84 -28.98 -37.74
CA ASP A 398 18.70 -27.54 -37.57
C ASP A 398 18.06 -27.19 -36.20
N GLU A 399 18.18 -25.96 -35.80
CA GLU A 399 17.56 -25.47 -34.58
C GLU A 399 16.04 -25.82 -34.56
N PRO A 400 15.51 -26.38 -33.46
CA PRO A 400 14.13 -26.87 -33.41
C PRO A 400 13.11 -25.74 -33.63
N ASP A 401 12.28 -25.86 -34.68
CA ASP A 401 11.19 -24.92 -34.93
C ASP A 401 10.00 -25.27 -33.99
N PRO A 402 9.57 -24.35 -33.10
CA PRO A 402 8.43 -24.59 -32.23
C PRO A 402 7.17 -25.04 -32.96
N ALA A 403 6.97 -24.60 -34.22
CA ALA A 403 5.79 -24.90 -35.01
C ALA A 403 5.69 -26.40 -35.42
N ASP A 404 6.81 -27.13 -35.41
CA ASP A 404 6.85 -28.55 -35.76
C ASP A 404 6.39 -29.46 -34.59
N TYR A 405 6.37 -28.96 -33.38
CA TYR A 405 6.10 -29.73 -32.15
C TYR A 405 4.68 -29.55 -31.58
N GLY A 406 3.84 -28.76 -32.23
CA GLY A 406 2.46 -28.55 -31.76
C GLY A 406 1.76 -27.36 -32.42
N VAL A 407 0.65 -26.93 -31.80
CA VAL A 407 -0.02 -25.71 -32.25
C VAL A 407 0.72 -24.52 -31.66
N TRP A 408 1.60 -23.94 -32.43
CA TRP A 408 2.34 -22.73 -32.00
C TRP A 408 1.52 -21.47 -32.17
N VAL A 409 1.53 -20.64 -31.18
CA VAL A 409 0.91 -19.31 -31.20
C VAL A 409 2.03 -18.30 -31.07
N PRO A 410 2.40 -17.57 -32.13
CA PRO A 410 3.47 -16.59 -32.08
C PRO A 410 3.11 -15.44 -31.14
N GLY A 411 4.10 -14.89 -30.48
CA GLY A 411 3.95 -13.77 -29.57
C GLY A 411 3.51 -12.49 -30.28
N ILE A 412 3.04 -11.52 -29.48
CA ILE A 412 2.61 -10.22 -30.03
C ILE A 412 3.76 -9.49 -30.73
N PRO A 413 5.01 -9.47 -30.19
CA PRO A 413 6.15 -8.85 -30.90
C PRO A 413 6.40 -9.45 -32.27
N VAL A 414 6.38 -10.77 -32.37
CA VAL A 414 6.59 -11.49 -33.64
C VAL A 414 5.52 -11.13 -34.66
N LEU A 415 4.23 -11.20 -34.27
CA LEU A 415 3.12 -10.85 -35.16
C LEU A 415 3.19 -9.39 -35.66
N ILE A 416 3.61 -8.49 -34.78
CA ILE A 416 3.75 -7.07 -35.13
C ILE A 416 4.98 -6.88 -36.03
N GLY A 417 6.10 -7.55 -35.72
CA GLY A 417 7.33 -7.54 -36.53
C GLY A 417 7.06 -8.00 -37.95
N ASP A 418 6.46 -9.17 -38.12
CA ASP A 418 6.07 -9.72 -39.42
C ASP A 418 5.16 -8.75 -40.22
N ALA A 419 4.22 -8.10 -39.54
CA ALA A 419 3.34 -7.15 -40.18
C ALA A 419 4.05 -5.85 -40.61
N LEU A 420 5.03 -5.39 -39.84
CA LEU A 420 5.85 -4.21 -40.16
C LEU A 420 6.81 -4.51 -41.32
N ASP A 421 7.41 -5.68 -41.34
CA ASP A 421 8.30 -6.15 -42.42
C ASP A 421 7.54 -6.32 -43.74
N ALA A 422 6.34 -6.91 -43.66
CA ALA A 422 5.45 -7.01 -44.80
C ALA A 422 5.00 -5.64 -45.34
N ALA A 423 4.92 -4.64 -44.47
CA ALA A 423 4.59 -3.26 -44.86
C ALA A 423 5.81 -2.48 -45.41
N GLY A 424 7.03 -3.02 -45.29
CA GLY A 424 8.28 -2.36 -45.68
C GLY A 424 8.59 -1.10 -44.91
N THR A 425 8.36 -1.14 -43.58
CA THR A 425 8.56 0.00 -42.70
C THR A 425 10.07 0.26 -42.48
N PRO A 426 10.48 1.53 -42.30
CA PRO A 426 11.88 1.86 -42.01
C PRO A 426 12.32 1.40 -40.62
N ASP A 427 13.60 1.05 -40.43
CA ASP A 427 14.19 0.46 -39.23
C ASP A 427 13.89 1.27 -37.95
N TRP A 428 13.96 2.60 -38.04
CA TRP A 428 13.65 3.45 -36.88
C TRP A 428 12.19 3.31 -36.39
N LEU A 429 11.26 3.01 -37.30
CA LEU A 429 9.86 2.83 -36.95
C LEU A 429 9.62 1.42 -36.40
N ASN A 430 10.32 0.42 -36.92
CA ASN A 430 10.31 -0.93 -36.37
C ASN A 430 10.82 -0.91 -34.92
N GLY A 431 12.01 -0.33 -34.69
CA GLY A 431 12.54 -0.20 -33.33
C GLY A 431 11.63 0.60 -32.39
N LEU A 432 11.03 1.72 -32.85
CA LEU A 432 10.08 2.47 -32.01
C LEU A 432 8.87 1.61 -31.60
N ILE A 433 8.33 0.83 -32.52
CA ILE A 433 7.13 0.03 -32.26
C ILE A 433 7.49 -1.21 -31.43
N LEU A 434 8.50 -1.97 -31.82
CA LEU A 434 8.88 -3.21 -31.15
C LEU A 434 9.56 -2.92 -29.80
N ASP A 435 10.68 -2.19 -29.82
CA ASP A 435 11.50 -2.00 -28.59
C ASP A 435 10.94 -0.87 -27.70
N GLY A 436 10.38 0.18 -28.28
CA GLY A 436 9.84 1.31 -27.53
C GLY A 436 8.42 1.05 -26.97
N ILE A 437 7.51 0.53 -27.81
CA ILE A 437 6.08 0.40 -27.44
C ILE A 437 5.77 -1.02 -26.96
N VAL A 438 6.05 -2.03 -27.78
CA VAL A 438 5.65 -3.42 -27.52
C VAL A 438 6.44 -3.97 -26.34
N ALA A 439 7.75 -3.83 -26.32
CA ALA A 439 8.59 -4.23 -25.20
C ALA A 439 8.21 -3.47 -23.91
N GLY A 440 7.95 -2.14 -24.02
CA GLY A 440 7.51 -1.35 -22.85
C GLY A 440 6.15 -1.76 -22.29
N VAL A 441 5.19 -2.12 -23.15
CA VAL A 441 3.89 -2.66 -22.75
C VAL A 441 4.05 -4.07 -22.20
N GLY A 442 4.87 -4.90 -22.84
CA GLY A 442 5.19 -6.26 -22.44
C GLY A 442 5.75 -6.32 -21.03
N ALA A 443 6.76 -5.51 -20.74
CA ALA A 443 7.36 -5.42 -19.41
C ALA A 443 6.34 -5.11 -18.30
N VAL A 444 5.26 -4.38 -18.59
CA VAL A 444 4.19 -4.13 -17.61
C VAL A 444 3.21 -5.28 -17.52
N LEU A 445 2.74 -5.76 -18.67
CA LEU A 445 1.67 -6.76 -18.73
C LEU A 445 2.19 -8.15 -18.38
N GLY A 446 3.47 -8.43 -18.61
CA GLY A 446 4.14 -9.66 -18.21
C GLY A 446 4.04 -9.93 -16.71
N PHE A 447 4.15 -8.89 -15.86
CA PHE A 447 4.00 -9.02 -14.41
C PHE A 447 2.56 -9.05 -13.90
N VAL A 448 1.57 -8.79 -14.74
CA VAL A 448 0.15 -8.75 -14.33
C VAL A 448 -0.34 -10.08 -13.76
N PRO A 449 -0.03 -11.26 -14.34
CA PRO A 449 -0.47 -12.54 -13.80
C PRO A 449 -0.03 -12.74 -12.35
N GLN A 450 1.24 -12.55 -12.04
CA GLN A 450 1.81 -12.66 -10.69
C GLN A 450 1.13 -11.69 -9.72
N MET A 451 0.90 -10.46 -10.16
CA MET A 451 0.21 -9.43 -9.36
C MET A 451 -1.24 -9.80 -9.08
N LEU A 452 -1.95 -10.40 -10.04
CA LEU A 452 -3.33 -10.85 -9.83
C LEU A 452 -3.40 -11.97 -8.79
N VAL A 453 -2.47 -12.92 -8.83
CA VAL A 453 -2.39 -14.00 -7.82
C VAL A 453 -2.12 -13.41 -6.43
N LEU A 454 -1.19 -12.47 -6.32
CA LEU A 454 -0.91 -11.77 -5.07
C LEU A 454 -2.16 -11.01 -4.56
N PHE A 455 -2.85 -10.28 -5.42
CA PHE A 455 -4.08 -9.58 -5.04
C PHE A 455 -5.20 -10.52 -4.64
N LEU A 456 -5.30 -11.68 -5.28
CA LEU A 456 -6.25 -12.72 -4.92
C LEU A 456 -6.02 -13.23 -3.48
N MET A 457 -4.77 -13.57 -3.17
CA MET A 457 -4.39 -14.05 -1.83
C MET A 457 -4.61 -12.99 -0.77
N LEU A 458 -4.19 -11.76 -1.04
CA LEU A 458 -4.38 -10.65 -0.10
C LEU A 458 -5.86 -10.30 0.09
N ALA A 459 -6.67 -10.30 -0.97
CA ALA A 459 -8.12 -10.07 -0.88
C ALA A 459 -8.80 -11.18 -0.06
N PHE A 460 -8.34 -12.42 -0.17
CA PHE A 460 -8.81 -13.52 0.66
C PHE A 460 -8.48 -13.31 2.14
N LEU A 461 -7.22 -12.99 2.48
CA LEU A 461 -6.79 -12.73 3.86
C LEU A 461 -7.49 -11.53 4.49
N GLU A 462 -7.74 -10.49 3.71
CA GLU A 462 -8.49 -9.31 4.14
C GLU A 462 -9.96 -9.67 4.40
N ALA A 463 -10.59 -10.33 3.44
CA ALA A 463 -12.00 -10.68 3.51
C ALA A 463 -12.30 -11.71 4.62
N CYS A 464 -11.41 -12.65 4.93
CA CYS A 464 -11.61 -13.57 6.06
C CYS A 464 -11.37 -12.91 7.43
N GLY A 465 -10.80 -11.68 7.48
CA GLY A 465 -10.54 -10.94 8.71
C GLY A 465 -9.17 -11.21 9.37
N TYR A 466 -8.27 -11.96 8.69
CA TYR A 466 -6.94 -12.27 9.24
C TYR A 466 -6.03 -11.04 9.32
N MET A 467 -6.12 -10.12 8.34
CA MET A 467 -5.28 -8.91 8.30
C MET A 467 -5.47 -8.01 9.52
N ALA A 468 -6.69 -7.95 10.08
CA ALA A 468 -6.97 -7.21 11.31
C ALA A 468 -6.17 -7.75 12.52
N ARG A 469 -6.01 -9.07 12.62
CA ARG A 469 -5.27 -9.73 13.70
C ARG A 469 -3.78 -9.47 13.61
N ILE A 470 -3.24 -9.50 12.40
CA ILE A 470 -1.83 -9.16 12.15
C ILE A 470 -1.54 -7.73 12.61
N ALA A 471 -2.38 -6.78 12.17
CA ALA A 471 -2.23 -5.39 12.56
C ALA A 471 -2.27 -5.22 14.09
N PHE A 472 -3.14 -5.96 14.78
CA PHE A 472 -3.22 -5.97 16.24
C PHE A 472 -1.96 -6.50 16.92
N VAL A 473 -1.43 -7.63 16.45
CA VAL A 473 -0.21 -8.25 17.04
C VAL A 473 1.00 -7.34 16.89
N LEU A 474 1.12 -6.69 15.73
CA LEU A 474 2.27 -5.86 15.38
C LEU A 474 2.17 -4.41 15.87
N ASP A 475 0.98 -3.95 16.25
CA ASP A 475 0.79 -2.58 16.74
C ASP A 475 1.73 -2.24 17.90
N ARG A 476 1.92 -3.15 18.84
CA ARG A 476 2.84 -2.97 19.97
C ARG A 476 4.30 -2.71 19.55
N VAL A 477 4.73 -3.35 18.44
CA VAL A 477 6.09 -3.21 17.92
C VAL A 477 6.22 -1.88 17.19
N PHE A 478 5.29 -1.59 16.27
CA PHE A 478 5.33 -0.42 15.42
C PHE A 478 5.14 0.90 16.17
N ARG A 479 4.31 0.92 17.21
CA ARG A 479 4.15 2.09 18.08
C ARG A 479 5.44 2.56 18.72
N LYS A 480 6.34 1.64 19.07
CA LYS A 480 7.66 2.01 19.62
C LYS A 480 8.49 2.83 18.64
N PHE A 481 8.26 2.63 17.34
CA PHE A 481 8.94 3.34 16.26
C PHE A 481 8.15 4.54 15.74
N GLY A 482 7.00 4.86 16.36
CA GLY A 482 6.19 6.02 15.98
C GLY A 482 5.25 5.79 14.80
N LEU A 483 5.09 4.53 14.38
CA LEU A 483 4.16 4.08 13.34
C LEU A 483 2.98 3.34 13.97
N SER A 484 1.80 3.38 13.34
CA SER A 484 0.67 2.58 13.77
C SER A 484 0.83 1.11 13.34
N GLY A 485 0.22 0.16 14.04
CA GLY A 485 0.24 -1.25 13.64
C GLY A 485 -0.35 -1.49 12.24
N LYS A 486 -1.27 -0.63 11.79
CA LYS A 486 -1.80 -0.67 10.42
C LYS A 486 -0.74 -0.37 9.36
N SER A 487 0.34 0.35 9.69
CA SER A 487 1.44 0.68 8.77
C SER A 487 2.22 -0.55 8.31
N PHE A 488 2.18 -1.63 9.08
CA PHE A 488 2.86 -2.87 8.71
C PHE A 488 2.27 -3.53 7.46
N ILE A 489 0.96 -3.46 7.28
CA ILE A 489 0.26 -4.06 6.13
C ILE A 489 0.77 -3.53 4.79
N PRO A 490 0.82 -2.19 4.55
CA PRO A 490 1.46 -1.61 3.39
C PRO A 490 2.91 -2.04 3.18
N MET A 491 3.70 -2.07 4.23
CA MET A 491 5.11 -2.44 4.15
C MET A 491 5.30 -3.90 3.75
N LEU A 492 4.49 -4.79 4.32
CA LEU A 492 4.52 -6.19 3.97
C LEU A 492 4.15 -6.41 2.49
N ILE A 493 3.04 -5.82 2.04
CA ILE A 493 2.61 -5.90 0.64
C ILE A 493 3.70 -5.32 -0.28
N GLY A 494 4.42 -4.30 0.19
CA GLY A 494 5.54 -3.65 -0.50
C GLY A 494 6.72 -4.56 -0.79
N VAL A 495 6.91 -5.67 -0.05
CA VAL A 495 7.93 -6.69 -0.34
C VAL A 495 7.66 -7.35 -1.70
N GLY A 496 6.41 -7.60 -2.05
CA GLY A 496 6.06 -8.09 -3.39
C GLY A 496 6.14 -6.99 -4.42
N CYS A 497 5.40 -5.90 -4.22
CA CYS A 497 5.41 -4.74 -5.13
C CYS A 497 5.08 -3.44 -4.38
N GLY A 498 5.84 -2.39 -4.64
CA GLY A 498 5.66 -1.08 -4.02
C GLY A 498 4.32 -0.41 -4.35
N VAL A 499 3.75 -0.65 -5.53
CA VAL A 499 2.48 -0.04 -5.96
C VAL A 499 1.32 -0.45 -5.07
N PRO A 500 0.97 -1.75 -4.93
CA PRO A 500 -0.08 -2.18 -4.03
C PRO A 500 0.27 -1.91 -2.56
N GLY A 501 1.55 -1.95 -2.19
CA GLY A 501 2.00 -1.57 -0.85
C GLY A 501 1.58 -0.14 -0.51
N VAL A 502 1.87 0.84 -1.37
CA VAL A 502 1.46 2.23 -1.19
C VAL A 502 -0.07 2.37 -1.20
N MET A 503 -0.76 1.67 -2.10
CA MET A 503 -2.24 1.71 -2.18
C MET A 503 -2.91 1.16 -0.92
N ALA A 504 -2.32 0.18 -0.26
CA ALA A 504 -2.84 -0.39 0.98
C ALA A 504 -2.81 0.60 2.16
N SER A 505 -2.05 1.70 2.06
CA SER A 505 -2.03 2.76 3.07
C SER A 505 -3.38 3.44 3.31
N ARG A 506 -4.35 3.25 2.40
CA ARG A 506 -5.75 3.72 2.56
C ARG A 506 -6.44 3.16 3.79
N THR A 507 -5.99 2.01 4.29
CA THR A 507 -6.53 1.40 5.51
C THR A 507 -6.11 2.15 6.78
N ILE A 508 -5.20 3.11 6.67
CA ILE A 508 -4.71 3.93 7.77
C ILE A 508 -5.54 5.22 7.84
N GLU A 509 -6.31 5.36 8.88
CA GLU A 509 -7.25 6.47 9.09
C GLU A 509 -6.52 7.79 9.41
N ASN A 510 -5.48 7.72 10.24
CA ASN A 510 -4.70 8.90 10.59
C ASN A 510 -3.84 9.35 9.41
N GLU A 511 -4.08 10.56 8.91
CA GLU A 511 -3.41 11.11 7.74
C GLU A 511 -1.89 11.24 7.93
N ARG A 512 -1.44 11.59 9.11
CA ARG A 512 -0.03 11.67 9.46
C ARG A 512 0.65 10.30 9.36
N ASP A 513 0.08 9.28 10.01
CA ASP A 513 0.61 7.92 10.00
C ASP A 513 0.56 7.34 8.58
N ARG A 514 -0.50 7.65 7.83
CA ARG A 514 -0.63 7.27 6.42
C ARG A 514 0.49 7.88 5.57
N ARG A 515 0.74 9.18 5.69
CA ARG A 515 1.83 9.85 4.97
C ARG A 515 3.20 9.27 5.32
N MET A 516 3.48 9.05 6.61
CA MET A 516 4.73 8.42 7.04
C MET A 516 4.88 7.02 6.44
N THR A 517 3.82 6.24 6.44
CA THR A 517 3.79 4.89 5.86
C THR A 517 4.06 4.93 4.36
N ILE A 518 3.37 5.81 3.60
CA ILE A 518 3.60 5.98 2.16
C ILE A 518 5.07 6.30 1.86
N MET A 519 5.69 7.17 2.64
CA MET A 519 7.09 7.58 2.47
C MET A 519 8.10 6.46 2.74
N THR A 520 7.76 5.49 3.58
CA THR A 520 8.69 4.47 4.06
C THR A 520 8.44 3.08 3.48
N THR A 521 7.25 2.81 2.95
CA THR A 521 6.86 1.49 2.44
C THR A 521 7.80 0.96 1.35
N THR A 522 8.33 1.80 0.49
CA THR A 522 9.15 1.42 -0.66
C THR A 522 10.63 1.22 -0.34
N PHE A 523 11.06 1.38 0.91
CA PHE A 523 12.44 1.09 1.32
C PHE A 523 12.74 -0.40 1.37
N ILE A 524 11.75 -1.25 1.61
CA ILE A 524 11.93 -2.69 1.51
C ILE A 524 12.11 -3.07 0.03
N PRO A 525 13.06 -3.99 -0.27
CA PRO A 525 13.18 -4.53 -1.61
C PRO A 525 11.88 -5.18 -2.08
N CYS A 526 11.43 -4.83 -3.27
CA CYS A 526 10.34 -5.53 -3.97
C CYS A 526 10.93 -6.55 -4.96
N GLY A 527 10.07 -7.42 -5.53
CA GLY A 527 10.48 -8.43 -6.49
C GLY A 527 11.34 -7.88 -7.62
N ALA A 528 10.96 -6.75 -8.21
CA ALA A 528 11.71 -6.07 -9.27
C ALA A 528 13.12 -5.57 -8.90
N LYS A 529 13.46 -5.54 -7.61
CA LYS A 529 14.82 -5.20 -7.15
C LYS A 529 15.71 -6.43 -6.94
N VAL A 530 15.14 -7.62 -6.91
CA VAL A 530 15.90 -8.86 -6.60
C VAL A 530 16.95 -9.19 -7.67
N PRO A 531 16.63 -9.17 -8.98
CA PRO A 531 17.63 -9.42 -10.01
C PRO A 531 18.82 -8.45 -9.93
N PHE A 532 18.54 -7.16 -9.73
CA PHE A 532 19.58 -6.15 -9.54
C PHE A 532 20.46 -6.42 -8.31
N ILE A 533 19.87 -6.84 -7.18
CA ILE A 533 20.62 -7.19 -5.96
C ILE A 533 21.48 -8.42 -6.24
N ALA A 534 20.95 -9.42 -6.94
CA ALA A 534 21.65 -10.64 -7.32
C ALA A 534 22.83 -10.34 -8.28
N MET A 535 22.62 -9.50 -9.29
CA MET A 535 23.65 -9.06 -10.22
C MET A 535 24.85 -8.40 -9.51
N ILE A 536 24.58 -7.45 -8.61
CA ILE A 536 25.65 -6.80 -7.83
C ILE A 536 26.35 -7.77 -6.88
N ALA A 537 25.59 -8.70 -6.25
CA ALA A 537 26.17 -9.74 -5.41
C ALA A 537 27.05 -10.72 -6.21
N GLY A 538 26.62 -11.10 -7.43
CA GLY A 538 27.36 -11.94 -8.34
C GLY A 538 28.64 -11.29 -8.84
N ALA A 539 28.52 -10.15 -9.48
CA ALA A 539 29.62 -9.46 -10.14
C ALA A 539 30.79 -9.06 -9.21
N LEU A 540 30.49 -8.65 -7.96
CA LEU A 540 31.48 -8.02 -7.10
C LEU A 540 31.72 -8.74 -5.77
N PHE A 541 30.86 -9.68 -5.40
CA PHE A 541 30.93 -10.38 -4.10
C PHE A 541 30.84 -11.91 -4.22
N GLY A 542 31.07 -12.45 -5.43
CA GLY A 542 31.09 -13.88 -5.70
C GLY A 542 29.79 -14.61 -5.33
N GLY A 543 28.63 -13.97 -5.58
CA GLY A 543 27.33 -14.56 -5.30
C GLY A 543 26.97 -14.61 -3.81
N SER A 544 27.60 -13.79 -2.96
CA SER A 544 27.43 -13.82 -1.50
C SER A 544 25.99 -13.56 -1.06
N ALA A 545 25.33 -14.57 -0.50
CA ALA A 545 24.00 -14.49 0.10
C ALA A 545 23.90 -13.41 1.20
N TRP A 546 25.00 -13.04 1.84
CA TRP A 546 25.03 -11.98 2.86
C TRP A 546 24.75 -10.60 2.27
N VAL A 547 25.20 -10.31 1.06
CA VAL A 547 24.93 -9.04 0.37
C VAL A 547 23.44 -8.92 0.09
N SER A 548 22.82 -9.94 -0.48
CA SER A 548 21.39 -9.98 -0.77
C SER A 548 20.55 -9.87 0.51
N THR A 549 20.92 -10.61 1.55
CA THR A 549 20.22 -10.55 2.86
C THR A 549 20.37 -9.17 3.51
N SER A 550 21.55 -8.55 3.43
CA SER A 550 21.83 -7.23 4.01
C SER A 550 20.94 -6.14 3.40
N ALA A 551 20.57 -6.24 2.12
CA ALA A 551 19.69 -5.29 1.46
C ALA A 551 18.31 -5.21 2.14
N TYR A 552 17.74 -6.35 2.55
CA TYR A 552 16.50 -6.39 3.30
C TYR A 552 16.64 -5.75 4.70
N PHE A 553 17.74 -6.05 5.40
CA PHE A 553 18.00 -5.45 6.72
C PHE A 553 18.21 -3.93 6.63
N ILE A 554 18.87 -3.44 5.60
CA ILE A 554 19.01 -1.99 5.35
C ILE A 554 17.65 -1.35 5.10
N GLY A 555 16.81 -1.97 4.28
CA GLY A 555 15.44 -1.49 4.05
C GLY A 555 14.63 -1.40 5.34
N MET A 556 14.66 -2.44 6.16
CA MET A 556 13.99 -2.45 7.47
C MET A 556 14.57 -1.39 8.42
N ALA A 557 15.90 -1.26 8.49
CA ALA A 557 16.55 -0.24 9.30
C ALA A 557 16.16 1.17 8.83
N ALA A 558 16.11 1.42 7.52
CA ALA A 558 15.69 2.69 6.96
C ALA A 558 14.24 3.05 7.35
N ILE A 559 13.33 2.07 7.38
CA ILE A 559 11.94 2.28 7.84
C ILE A 559 11.91 2.68 9.31
N ILE A 560 12.60 1.93 10.17
CA ILE A 560 12.62 2.16 11.62
C ILE A 560 13.25 3.53 11.94
N LEU A 561 14.40 3.82 11.36
CA LEU A 561 15.09 5.09 11.55
C LEU A 561 14.24 6.27 11.05
N SER A 562 13.63 6.13 9.87
CA SER A 562 12.74 7.15 9.31
C SER A 562 11.51 7.36 10.20
N GLY A 563 10.88 6.31 10.70
CA GLY A 563 9.75 6.40 11.62
C GLY A 563 10.10 7.20 12.88
N ILE A 564 11.23 6.88 13.52
CA ILE A 564 11.72 7.58 14.71
C ILE A 564 12.08 9.04 14.41
N MET A 565 12.81 9.30 13.31
CA MET A 565 13.22 10.65 12.94
C MET A 565 12.04 11.54 12.57
N LEU A 566 11.15 11.05 11.71
CA LEU A 566 9.97 11.80 11.24
C LEU A 566 9.03 12.13 12.41
N LYS A 567 8.75 11.18 13.30
CA LYS A 567 7.93 11.44 14.50
C LYS A 567 8.43 12.63 15.32
N LYS A 568 9.75 12.85 15.37
CA LYS A 568 10.37 13.96 16.13
C LYS A 568 10.37 15.29 15.39
N THR A 569 9.90 15.32 14.14
CA THR A 569 9.77 16.55 13.38
C THR A 569 8.43 17.23 13.68
N ARG A 570 8.38 18.56 13.56
CA ARG A 570 7.15 19.34 13.79
C ARG A 570 5.99 18.94 12.85
N MET A 571 6.30 18.39 11.67
CA MET A 571 5.31 18.02 10.65
C MET A 571 4.58 16.71 11.01
N PHE A 572 5.25 15.81 11.77
CA PHE A 572 4.76 14.49 12.11
C PHE A 572 4.73 14.25 13.63
N ALA A 573 4.90 15.31 14.44
CA ALA A 573 4.81 15.22 15.89
C ALA A 573 3.38 14.86 16.33
N GLY A 574 3.24 14.04 17.36
CA GLY A 574 1.98 13.56 17.94
C GLY A 574 2.04 12.06 18.22
N ASP A 575 1.14 11.57 19.04
CA ASP A 575 1.03 10.14 19.32
C ASP A 575 0.39 9.39 18.15
N PRO A 576 0.85 8.16 17.85
CA PRO A 576 0.17 7.31 16.88
C PRO A 576 -1.27 7.10 17.32
N ALA A 577 -2.20 7.14 16.38
CA ALA A 577 -3.61 6.90 16.67
C ALA A 577 -3.77 5.60 17.46
N PRO A 578 -4.60 5.59 18.53
CA PRO A 578 -4.84 4.38 19.28
C PRO A 578 -5.41 3.31 18.32
N PHE A 579 -4.87 2.10 18.41
CA PHE A 579 -5.36 0.99 17.60
C PHE A 579 -6.69 0.50 18.19
N VAL A 580 -7.76 1.18 17.83
CA VAL A 580 -9.13 0.79 18.17
C VAL A 580 -9.71 0.10 16.93
N MET A 581 -9.46 -1.19 16.80
CA MET A 581 -10.07 -1.98 15.73
C MET A 581 -10.75 -3.21 16.33
N GLU A 582 -12.02 -3.35 16.01
CA GLU A 582 -12.72 -4.62 16.28
C GLU A 582 -12.09 -5.70 15.44
N LEU A 583 -11.85 -6.85 16.07
CA LEU A 583 -11.50 -8.05 15.33
C LEU A 583 -12.82 -8.64 14.78
N PRO A 584 -13.12 -8.47 13.48
CA PRO A 584 -14.35 -9.01 12.91
C PRO A 584 -14.35 -10.54 13.06
N ALA A 585 -15.51 -11.16 13.28
CA ALA A 585 -15.57 -12.62 13.33
C ALA A 585 -15.02 -13.23 12.04
N TYR A 586 -14.30 -14.36 12.15
CA TYR A 586 -13.86 -15.08 10.95
C TYR A 586 -15.06 -15.56 10.14
N HIS A 587 -15.00 -15.34 8.86
CA HIS A 587 -15.99 -15.85 7.92
C HIS A 587 -15.33 -16.28 6.62
N TRP A 588 -15.90 -17.25 5.95
CA TRP A 588 -15.47 -17.61 4.61
C TRP A 588 -15.89 -16.51 3.65
N PRO A 589 -14.94 -15.92 2.91
CA PRO A 589 -15.28 -14.90 1.93
C PRO A 589 -16.02 -15.52 0.74
N THR A 590 -16.96 -14.79 0.18
CA THR A 590 -17.61 -15.21 -1.07
C THR A 590 -16.63 -15.05 -2.22
N LEU A 591 -16.49 -16.09 -3.05
CA LEU A 591 -15.55 -16.11 -4.18
C LEU A 591 -15.74 -14.89 -5.11
N GLY A 592 -16.99 -14.50 -5.36
CA GLY A 592 -17.30 -13.34 -6.19
C GLY A 592 -16.74 -12.03 -5.65
N ASN A 593 -16.75 -11.82 -4.32
CA ASN A 593 -16.20 -10.60 -3.71
C ASN A 593 -14.67 -10.59 -3.78
N VAL A 594 -14.03 -11.74 -3.59
CA VAL A 594 -12.57 -11.86 -3.68
C VAL A 594 -12.08 -11.61 -5.10
N LEU A 595 -12.71 -12.25 -6.09
CA LEU A 595 -12.38 -12.07 -7.52
C LEU A 595 -12.64 -10.62 -7.98
N ARG A 596 -13.73 -10.01 -7.53
CA ARG A 596 -14.02 -8.61 -7.85
C ARG A 596 -12.96 -7.67 -7.26
N SER A 597 -12.60 -7.85 -5.99
CA SER A 597 -11.55 -7.05 -5.33
C SER A 597 -10.18 -7.23 -6.02
N MET A 598 -9.83 -8.46 -6.40
CA MET A 598 -8.65 -8.76 -7.19
C MET A 598 -8.65 -7.98 -8.51
N TRP A 599 -9.74 -8.10 -9.29
CA TRP A 599 -9.85 -7.46 -10.60
C TRP A 599 -9.85 -5.93 -10.54
N GLU A 600 -10.57 -5.33 -9.59
CA GLU A 600 -10.57 -3.87 -9.41
C GLU A 600 -9.18 -3.32 -9.10
N ARG A 601 -8.39 -4.04 -8.28
CA ARG A 601 -7.00 -3.69 -7.97
C ARG A 601 -6.09 -3.89 -9.18
N GLY A 602 -6.19 -5.02 -9.85
CA GLY A 602 -5.43 -5.35 -11.07
C GLY A 602 -5.70 -4.39 -12.21
N TRP A 603 -6.98 -4.10 -12.51
CA TRP A 603 -7.35 -3.14 -13.54
C TRP A 603 -6.87 -1.72 -13.23
N SER A 604 -6.96 -1.32 -11.98
CA SER A 604 -6.42 -0.03 -11.55
C SER A 604 -4.90 0.07 -11.73
N PHE A 605 -4.17 -1.03 -11.55
CA PHE A 605 -2.74 -1.12 -11.83
C PHE A 605 -2.47 -1.01 -13.34
N ILE A 606 -3.06 -1.87 -14.15
CA ILE A 606 -2.88 -1.89 -15.63
C ILE A 606 -3.14 -0.51 -16.25
N LYS A 607 -4.27 0.10 -15.90
CA LYS A 607 -4.63 1.40 -16.49
C LYS A 607 -3.67 2.53 -16.14
N LYS A 608 -3.07 2.51 -14.95
CA LYS A 608 -2.24 3.63 -14.46
C LYS A 608 -0.76 3.41 -14.68
N ALA A 609 -0.28 2.20 -14.42
CA ALA A 609 1.11 1.84 -14.66
C ALA A 609 1.39 1.82 -16.16
N GLY A 610 0.53 1.19 -16.97
CA GLY A 610 0.71 1.06 -18.40
C GLY A 610 0.90 2.39 -19.12
N THR A 611 0.11 3.42 -18.82
CA THR A 611 0.26 4.72 -19.51
C THR A 611 1.55 5.46 -19.15
N ILE A 612 1.95 5.46 -17.88
CA ILE A 612 3.16 6.17 -17.44
C ILE A 612 4.40 5.43 -17.94
N ILE A 613 4.41 4.11 -17.82
CA ILE A 613 5.56 3.29 -18.24
C ILE A 613 5.71 3.35 -19.75
N LEU A 614 4.63 3.22 -20.53
CA LEU A 614 4.67 3.36 -21.98
C LEU A 614 5.32 4.66 -22.46
N LEU A 615 4.90 5.79 -21.89
CA LEU A 615 5.50 7.08 -22.23
C LEU A 615 6.97 7.15 -21.82
N SER A 616 7.32 6.53 -20.70
CA SER A 616 8.70 6.52 -20.21
C SER A 616 9.60 5.61 -21.05
N THR A 617 9.12 4.45 -21.48
CA THR A 617 9.90 3.53 -22.33
C THR A 617 10.15 4.12 -23.71
N ILE A 618 9.14 4.75 -24.33
CA ILE A 618 9.32 5.50 -25.57
C ILE A 618 10.37 6.60 -25.41
N PHE A 619 10.31 7.35 -24.31
CA PHE A 619 11.29 8.40 -24.03
C PHE A 619 12.71 7.85 -23.82
N VAL A 620 12.85 6.76 -23.05
CA VAL A 620 14.15 6.11 -22.82
C VAL A 620 14.68 5.55 -24.13
N TRP A 621 13.88 4.79 -24.90
CA TRP A 621 14.25 4.26 -26.20
C TRP A 621 14.78 5.37 -27.12
N PHE A 622 14.02 6.46 -27.27
CA PHE A 622 14.44 7.59 -28.11
C PHE A 622 15.77 8.19 -27.65
N THR A 623 15.97 8.38 -26.35
CA THR A 623 17.21 8.98 -25.83
C THR A 623 18.40 8.02 -25.86
N THR A 624 18.16 6.69 -25.90
CA THR A 624 19.20 5.68 -26.00
C THR A 624 19.69 5.52 -27.44
N TYR A 625 18.76 5.42 -28.38
CA TYR A 625 19.10 5.12 -29.76
C TYR A 625 19.30 6.34 -30.68
N PHE A 626 19.13 7.55 -30.15
CA PHE A 626 19.39 8.77 -30.91
C PHE A 626 20.50 9.61 -30.28
N GLY A 627 21.39 10.13 -31.12
CA GLY A 627 22.52 10.95 -30.68
C GLY A 627 23.20 11.71 -31.83
N TRP A 628 24.32 12.33 -31.49
CA TRP A 628 25.14 13.07 -32.45
C TRP A 628 26.48 12.35 -32.67
N VAL A 629 26.67 11.86 -33.89
CA VAL A 629 27.92 11.29 -34.35
C VAL A 629 28.40 12.09 -35.54
N ASP A 630 29.65 12.52 -35.55
CA ASP A 630 30.30 13.33 -36.59
C ASP A 630 29.53 14.63 -36.96
N GLY A 631 28.83 15.20 -35.94
CA GLY A 631 28.03 16.42 -36.12
C GLY A 631 26.66 16.21 -36.79
N THR A 632 26.27 15.00 -37.09
CA THR A 632 24.95 14.63 -37.62
C THR A 632 24.11 13.94 -36.55
N PHE A 633 22.83 14.35 -36.47
CA PHE A 633 21.85 13.69 -35.60
C PHE A 633 21.24 12.49 -36.33
N ARG A 634 21.45 11.30 -35.79
CA ARG A 634 20.95 10.06 -36.41
C ARG A 634 20.61 9.01 -35.35
N MET A 635 20.01 7.93 -35.80
CA MET A 635 19.90 6.69 -35.02
C MET A 635 21.30 6.09 -34.89
N LEU A 636 21.60 5.61 -33.70
CA LEU A 636 22.89 5.05 -33.31
C LEU A 636 22.85 3.52 -33.42
N ASP A 637 23.98 2.94 -33.76
CA ASP A 637 24.21 1.51 -33.63
C ASP A 637 24.61 1.18 -32.16
N GLU A 638 24.49 -0.06 -31.76
CA GLU A 638 24.80 -0.49 -30.39
C GLU A 638 26.22 -0.12 -29.94
N SER A 639 27.16 -0.13 -30.83
CA SER A 639 28.55 0.27 -30.56
C SER A 639 28.74 1.78 -30.34
N GLU A 640 27.74 2.60 -30.69
CA GLU A 640 27.79 4.08 -30.60
C GLU A 640 26.95 4.67 -29.46
N ILE A 641 26.40 3.84 -28.59
CA ILE A 641 25.51 4.26 -27.47
C ILE A 641 26.14 5.33 -26.56
N ASP A 642 27.49 5.35 -26.48
CA ASP A 642 28.24 6.37 -25.75
C ASP A 642 27.98 7.81 -26.28
N SER A 643 27.54 7.95 -27.52
CA SER A 643 27.19 9.21 -28.16
C SER A 643 25.71 9.57 -28.06
N SER A 644 24.94 8.79 -27.33
CA SER A 644 23.49 8.95 -27.19
C SER A 644 23.11 10.18 -26.37
N ILE A 645 21.88 10.66 -26.55
CA ILE A 645 21.30 11.70 -25.70
C ILE A 645 21.30 11.26 -24.24
N LEU A 646 21.00 9.99 -23.99
CA LEU A 646 20.97 9.42 -22.65
C LEU A 646 22.35 9.43 -21.98
N ALA A 647 23.42 9.09 -22.73
CA ALA A 647 24.80 9.19 -22.26
C ALA A 647 25.19 10.65 -21.93
N ALA A 648 24.80 11.60 -22.77
CA ALA A 648 25.01 13.02 -22.50
C ALA A 648 24.29 13.48 -21.22
N ILE A 649 23.04 13.06 -21.01
CA ILE A 649 22.27 13.34 -19.77
C ILE A 649 22.97 12.68 -18.57
N GLY A 650 23.34 11.41 -18.69
CA GLY A 650 24.07 10.67 -17.66
C GLY A 650 25.37 11.37 -17.27
N GLY A 651 26.17 11.78 -18.25
CA GLY A 651 27.41 12.53 -18.04
C GLY A 651 27.20 13.88 -17.34
N ALA A 652 26.13 14.59 -17.71
CA ALA A 652 25.79 15.89 -17.10
C ALA A 652 25.42 15.77 -15.60
N ILE A 653 24.93 14.62 -15.13
CA ILE A 653 24.52 14.40 -13.73
C ILE A 653 25.49 13.49 -12.96
N ALA A 654 26.38 12.77 -13.63
CA ALA A 654 27.30 11.80 -13.01
C ALA A 654 28.14 12.42 -11.87
N TRP A 655 28.46 13.72 -11.97
CA TRP A 655 29.21 14.45 -10.93
C TRP A 655 28.50 14.46 -9.57
N ILE A 656 27.15 14.37 -9.55
CA ILE A 656 26.35 14.32 -8.32
C ILE A 656 26.66 13.04 -7.53
N PHE A 657 26.94 11.95 -8.24
CA PHE A 657 27.20 10.63 -7.66
C PHE A 657 28.69 10.38 -7.36
N LYS A 658 29.59 11.27 -7.80
CA LYS A 658 31.02 11.16 -7.52
C LYS A 658 31.35 11.03 -6.02
N PRO A 659 30.68 11.75 -5.07
CA PRO A 659 30.91 11.56 -3.64
C PRO A 659 30.49 10.19 -3.11
N LEU A 660 29.59 9.49 -3.83
CA LEU A 660 29.13 8.15 -3.51
C LEU A 660 30.08 7.05 -4.02
N GLY A 661 31.12 7.44 -4.80
CA GLY A 661 32.14 6.56 -5.33
C GLY A 661 31.90 6.05 -6.75
N TRP A 662 30.76 6.34 -7.39
CA TRP A 662 30.38 5.87 -8.73
C TRP A 662 29.92 7.03 -9.64
N GLY A 663 30.82 7.95 -9.92
CA GLY A 663 30.57 9.12 -10.74
C GLY A 663 30.78 8.88 -12.25
N ASN A 664 30.56 7.67 -12.76
CA ASN A 664 30.55 7.32 -14.18
C ASN A 664 29.15 7.53 -14.78
N TRP A 665 29.10 7.80 -16.09
CA TRP A 665 27.82 8.10 -16.72
C TRP A 665 26.93 6.84 -16.83
N GLN A 666 27.51 5.65 -16.98
CA GLN A 666 26.79 4.37 -17.07
C GLN A 666 25.98 4.11 -15.79
N ALA A 667 26.59 4.20 -14.62
CA ALA A 667 25.88 4.04 -13.34
C ALA A 667 24.82 5.11 -13.13
N ALA A 668 25.08 6.36 -13.56
CA ALA A 668 24.11 7.42 -13.49
C ALA A 668 22.88 7.14 -14.36
N VAL A 669 23.11 6.67 -15.60
CA VAL A 669 22.05 6.25 -16.53
C VAL A 669 21.25 5.06 -15.95
N ALA A 670 21.91 4.01 -15.49
CA ALA A 670 21.25 2.86 -14.87
C ALA A 670 20.37 3.25 -13.68
N SER A 671 20.79 4.26 -12.88
CA SER A 671 19.97 4.79 -11.81
C SER A 671 18.73 5.55 -12.30
N ILE A 672 18.82 6.22 -13.47
CA ILE A 672 17.68 6.93 -14.09
C ILE A 672 16.70 5.93 -14.71
N THR A 673 17.18 4.98 -15.49
CA THR A 673 16.35 3.94 -16.12
C THR A 673 15.65 3.11 -15.05
N GLY A 674 16.30 2.84 -13.92
CA GLY A 674 15.72 2.24 -12.74
C GLY A 674 14.60 3.05 -12.04
N LEU A 675 14.37 4.31 -12.43
CA LEU A 675 13.16 5.04 -12.02
C LEU A 675 11.97 4.70 -12.91
N VAL A 676 12.19 4.28 -14.14
CA VAL A 676 11.11 3.78 -15.01
C VAL A 676 10.61 2.47 -14.46
N ALA A 677 11.48 1.48 -14.38
CA ALA A 677 11.23 0.19 -13.77
C ALA A 677 12.54 -0.32 -13.14
N LYS A 678 12.50 -0.98 -11.99
CA LYS A 678 13.72 -1.32 -11.24
C LYS A 678 14.50 -2.46 -11.89
N GLU A 679 13.84 -3.34 -12.58
CA GLU A 679 14.42 -4.40 -13.40
C GLU A 679 15.27 -3.83 -14.55
N ASN A 680 14.91 -2.70 -15.12
CA ASN A 680 15.67 -2.05 -16.20
C ASN A 680 17.10 -1.65 -15.78
N ILE A 681 17.44 -1.67 -14.50
CA ILE A 681 18.83 -1.46 -14.06
C ILE A 681 19.71 -2.59 -14.58
N VAL A 682 19.24 -3.84 -14.50
CA VAL A 682 20.00 -5.02 -14.99
C VAL A 682 20.21 -4.94 -16.49
N GLY A 683 19.13 -4.79 -17.26
CA GLY A 683 19.24 -4.67 -18.71
C GLY A 683 20.10 -3.48 -19.16
N THR A 684 19.98 -2.32 -18.50
CA THR A 684 20.81 -1.15 -18.80
C THR A 684 22.29 -1.42 -18.51
N LEU A 685 22.61 -2.04 -17.37
CA LEU A 685 24.00 -2.40 -17.05
C LEU A 685 24.53 -3.48 -18.00
N GLY A 686 23.69 -4.44 -18.38
CA GLY A 686 24.03 -5.45 -19.39
C GLY A 686 24.45 -4.82 -20.72
N ILE A 687 23.64 -3.93 -21.26
CA ILE A 687 23.92 -3.22 -22.51
C ILE A 687 25.19 -2.34 -22.39
N LEU A 688 25.34 -1.59 -21.28
CA LEU A 688 26.40 -0.61 -21.11
C LEU A 688 27.75 -1.21 -20.71
N TYR A 689 27.80 -2.43 -20.23
CA TYR A 689 29.01 -3.15 -19.85
C TYR A 689 29.24 -4.42 -20.67
N GLY A 690 28.27 -4.85 -21.51
CA GLY A 690 28.34 -6.05 -22.31
C GLY A 690 29.05 -5.89 -23.66
N GLY A 691 29.45 -4.68 -24.05
CA GLY A 691 30.02 -4.41 -25.39
C GLY A 691 31.55 -4.63 -25.52
N GLY A 692 32.23 -5.38 -24.64
CA GLY A 692 33.68 -5.59 -24.62
C GLY A 692 34.08 -7.06 -24.69
N ASP A 693 35.40 -7.32 -24.82
CA ASP A 693 36.00 -8.66 -24.77
C ASP A 693 35.96 -9.21 -23.34
N GLY A 694 34.79 -9.66 -22.84
CA GLY A 694 34.65 -10.23 -21.51
C GLY A 694 33.21 -10.20 -21.03
N THR A 695 32.94 -10.85 -19.90
CA THR A 695 31.60 -10.88 -19.33
C THR A 695 31.17 -9.52 -18.75
N VAL A 696 29.87 -9.25 -18.73
CA VAL A 696 29.30 -8.06 -18.06
C VAL A 696 29.82 -7.92 -16.62
N TYR A 697 30.03 -9.06 -15.95
CA TYR A 697 30.49 -9.10 -14.57
C TYR A 697 31.95 -8.64 -14.44
N ASP A 698 32.82 -9.01 -15.37
CA ASP A 698 34.23 -8.58 -15.41
C ASP A 698 34.35 -7.08 -15.67
N ALA A 699 33.55 -6.57 -16.62
CA ALA A 699 33.49 -5.15 -16.90
C ALA A 699 32.98 -4.34 -15.69
N MET A 700 31.96 -4.85 -14.99
CA MET A 700 31.49 -4.24 -13.75
C MET A 700 32.53 -4.33 -12.63
N ALA A 701 33.25 -5.45 -12.48
CA ALA A 701 34.28 -5.60 -11.48
C ALA A 701 35.48 -4.66 -11.74
N ALA A 702 35.75 -4.33 -12.99
CA ALA A 702 36.72 -3.30 -13.35
C ALA A 702 36.24 -1.86 -13.07
N ALA A 703 34.94 -1.59 -13.24
CA ALA A 703 34.36 -0.26 -13.06
C ALA A 703 34.04 0.09 -11.59
N PHE A 704 33.73 -0.92 -10.75
CA PHE A 704 33.35 -0.75 -9.37
C PHE A 704 34.31 -1.47 -8.42
N THR A 705 34.54 -0.87 -7.27
CA THR A 705 35.08 -1.61 -6.10
C THR A 705 33.94 -2.16 -5.27
N GLY A 706 34.17 -3.20 -4.45
CA GLY A 706 33.11 -3.72 -3.58
C GLY A 706 32.37 -2.67 -2.74
N ILE A 707 33.07 -1.63 -2.26
CA ILE A 707 32.47 -0.53 -1.48
C ILE A 707 31.60 0.36 -2.36
N THR A 708 32.09 0.74 -3.54
CA THR A 708 31.34 1.61 -4.46
C THR A 708 30.13 0.90 -5.03
N ALA A 709 30.24 -0.41 -5.31
CA ALA A 709 29.11 -1.25 -5.72
C ALA A 709 28.04 -1.36 -4.63
N TYR A 710 28.49 -1.57 -3.39
CA TYR A 710 27.54 -1.62 -2.27
C TYR A 710 26.87 -0.25 -2.02
N SER A 711 27.59 0.84 -2.20
CA SER A 711 27.01 2.19 -2.17
C SER A 711 25.97 2.37 -3.30
N PHE A 712 26.28 1.90 -4.51
CA PHE A 712 25.36 1.94 -5.66
C PHE A 712 24.10 1.09 -5.40
N LEU A 713 24.27 -0.14 -4.86
CA LEU A 713 23.16 -1.01 -4.47
C LEU A 713 22.25 -0.31 -3.47
N VAL A 714 22.80 0.22 -2.38
CA VAL A 714 21.99 0.84 -1.32
C VAL A 714 21.30 2.13 -1.79
N PHE A 715 21.97 2.90 -2.66
CA PHE A 715 21.32 4.07 -3.26
C PHE A 715 20.07 3.66 -4.06
N ASN A 716 20.20 2.70 -4.99
CA ASN A 716 19.10 2.26 -5.83
C ASN A 716 18.01 1.49 -5.05
N LEU A 717 18.38 0.90 -3.90
CA LEU A 717 17.44 0.28 -2.98
C LEU A 717 16.53 1.31 -2.29
N LEU A 718 17.11 2.40 -1.75
CA LEU A 718 16.43 3.37 -0.90
C LEU A 718 15.91 4.60 -1.65
N CYS A 719 16.40 4.91 -2.87
CA CYS A 719 15.94 6.05 -3.64
C CYS A 719 14.48 5.94 -4.06
N ALA A 720 13.95 6.95 -4.72
CA ALA A 720 12.59 6.95 -5.24
C ALA A 720 12.29 5.64 -5.98
N PRO A 721 11.11 5.06 -5.78
CA PRO A 721 10.71 3.82 -6.45
C PRO A 721 10.42 4.05 -7.93
N CYS A 722 10.03 3.00 -8.65
CA CYS A 722 9.65 3.11 -10.06
C CYS A 722 8.48 4.10 -10.29
N PHE A 723 8.34 4.60 -11.51
CA PHE A 723 7.30 5.59 -11.85
C PHE A 723 5.88 5.11 -11.53
N ALA A 724 5.60 3.82 -11.66
CA ALA A 724 4.32 3.25 -11.25
C ALA A 724 4.05 3.47 -9.75
N ALA A 725 5.04 3.24 -8.90
CA ALA A 725 4.92 3.46 -7.47
C ALA A 725 4.91 4.97 -7.11
N ILE A 726 5.66 5.81 -7.83
CA ILE A 726 5.56 7.28 -7.71
C ILE A 726 4.15 7.75 -8.06
N GLY A 727 3.53 7.19 -9.10
CA GLY A 727 2.14 7.44 -9.46
C GLY A 727 1.16 7.05 -8.34
N ALA A 728 1.41 5.92 -7.67
CA ALA A 728 0.64 5.51 -6.50
C ALA A 728 0.86 6.49 -5.31
N ILE A 729 2.10 6.88 -5.02
CA ILE A 729 2.43 7.89 -4.00
C ILE A 729 1.69 9.20 -4.28
N LYS A 730 1.74 9.71 -5.52
CA LYS A 730 1.04 10.93 -5.93
C LYS A 730 -0.46 10.85 -5.67
N ARG A 731 -1.06 9.72 -5.96
CA ARG A 731 -2.49 9.49 -5.77
C ARG A 731 -2.87 9.38 -4.29
N GLU A 732 -2.12 8.61 -3.50
CA GLU A 732 -2.45 8.38 -2.09
C GLU A 732 -2.09 9.61 -1.21
N MET A 733 -1.08 10.39 -1.59
CA MET A 733 -0.78 11.69 -0.94
C MET A 733 -1.83 12.75 -1.28
N ASN A 734 -2.43 12.66 -2.48
CA ASN A 734 -3.40 13.61 -3.05
C ASN A 734 -3.03 15.10 -2.86
N ASN A 735 -1.73 15.38 -2.81
CA ASN A 735 -1.18 16.70 -2.63
C ASN A 735 0.24 16.75 -3.25
N ALA A 736 0.43 17.64 -4.23
CA ALA A 736 1.70 17.75 -4.95
C ALA A 736 2.88 18.06 -4.01
N LYS A 737 2.69 18.92 -3.01
CA LYS A 737 3.73 19.28 -2.04
C LYS A 737 4.22 18.07 -1.24
N TRP A 738 3.28 17.22 -0.77
CA TRP A 738 3.62 16.02 -0.03
C TRP A 738 4.21 14.93 -0.91
N THR A 739 3.79 14.85 -2.17
CA THR A 739 4.38 13.93 -3.15
C THR A 739 5.84 14.24 -3.40
N TRP A 740 6.16 15.51 -3.70
CA TRP A 740 7.54 15.94 -3.92
C TRP A 740 8.40 15.83 -2.65
N PHE A 741 7.80 16.09 -1.49
CA PHE A 741 8.49 15.89 -0.21
C PHE A 741 8.82 14.41 0.03
N ALA A 742 7.91 13.48 -0.28
CA ALA A 742 8.15 12.04 -0.15
C ALA A 742 9.29 11.58 -1.06
N ILE A 743 9.27 11.97 -2.35
CA ILE A 743 10.31 11.63 -3.32
C ILE A 743 11.65 12.23 -2.90
N GLY A 744 11.66 13.50 -2.53
CA GLY A 744 12.87 14.19 -2.07
C GLY A 744 13.46 13.58 -0.79
N TYR A 745 12.61 13.16 0.14
CA TYR A 745 13.03 12.46 1.36
C TYR A 745 13.67 11.10 1.04
N GLN A 746 13.06 10.30 0.17
CA GLN A 746 13.57 9.00 -0.24
C GLN A 746 14.94 9.14 -0.93
N CYS A 747 15.04 10.01 -1.93
CA CYS A 747 16.31 10.28 -2.62
C CYS A 747 17.37 10.84 -1.68
N GLY A 748 17.00 11.77 -0.80
CA GLY A 748 17.92 12.37 0.18
C GLY A 748 18.45 11.36 1.18
N LEU A 749 17.59 10.49 1.73
CA LEU A 749 18.01 9.43 2.63
C LEU A 749 18.92 8.43 1.93
N ALA A 750 18.56 8.00 0.71
CA ALA A 750 19.38 7.11 -0.10
C ALA A 750 20.77 7.68 -0.34
N TYR A 751 20.83 8.96 -0.71
CA TYR A 751 22.10 9.66 -0.96
C TYR A 751 22.97 9.73 0.30
N VAL A 752 22.37 10.08 1.45
CA VAL A 752 23.10 10.18 2.73
C VAL A 752 23.66 8.83 3.15
N VAL A 753 22.85 7.76 3.06
CA VAL A 753 23.28 6.41 3.47
C VAL A 753 24.37 5.89 2.53
N ALA A 754 24.19 6.04 1.22
CA ALA A 754 25.17 5.63 0.22
C ALA A 754 26.51 6.38 0.38
N LEU A 755 26.45 7.69 0.62
CA LEU A 755 27.63 8.51 0.90
C LEU A 755 28.36 8.02 2.15
N MET A 756 27.64 7.75 3.23
CA MET A 756 28.26 7.20 4.46
C MET A 756 28.95 5.86 4.21
N ILE A 757 28.30 4.97 3.44
CA ILE A 757 28.90 3.67 3.08
C ILE A 757 30.20 3.87 2.31
N ASN A 758 30.21 4.70 1.27
CA ASN A 758 31.40 4.94 0.48
C ASN A 758 32.52 5.58 1.29
N GLN A 759 32.22 6.66 2.03
CA GLN A 759 33.23 7.43 2.74
C GLN A 759 33.81 6.68 3.95
N PHE A 760 32.98 5.96 4.72
CA PHE A 760 33.47 5.13 5.81
C PHE A 760 34.13 3.86 5.32
N GLY A 761 33.65 3.25 4.23
CA GLY A 761 34.30 2.13 3.58
C GLY A 761 35.70 2.51 3.07
N GLY A 762 35.84 3.70 2.47
CA GLY A 762 37.12 4.24 2.01
C GLY A 762 38.17 4.38 3.12
N LEU A 763 37.77 4.59 4.38
CA LEU A 763 38.68 4.62 5.53
C LEU A 763 39.34 3.24 5.77
N PHE A 764 38.62 2.15 5.54
CA PHE A 764 39.16 0.80 5.71
C PHE A 764 40.03 0.34 4.55
N THR A 765 39.80 0.88 3.34
CA THR A 765 40.59 0.53 2.14
C THR A 765 41.74 1.49 1.86
N GLY A 766 41.91 2.53 2.69
CA GLY A 766 43.00 3.51 2.52
C GLY A 766 42.75 4.58 1.47
N ASN A 767 41.61 4.58 0.81
CA ASN A 767 41.21 5.60 -0.19
C ASN A 767 40.41 6.73 0.50
N VAL A 768 41.14 7.60 1.20
CA VAL A 768 40.51 8.59 2.10
C VAL A 768 40.24 9.90 1.39
N ASN A 769 38.98 10.26 1.22
CA ASN A 769 38.55 11.60 0.81
C ASN A 769 38.19 12.43 2.06
N VAL A 770 39.11 13.21 2.58
CA VAL A 770 38.98 13.98 3.83
C VAL A 770 37.70 14.83 3.86
N PRO A 771 37.37 15.66 2.84
CA PRO A 771 36.12 16.44 2.81
C PRO A 771 34.87 15.53 2.85
N GLY A 772 34.90 14.41 2.14
CA GLY A 772 33.80 13.44 2.12
C GLY A 772 33.59 12.77 3.46
N VAL A 773 34.66 12.36 4.14
CA VAL A 773 34.59 11.76 5.49
C VAL A 773 34.03 12.78 6.50
N ILE A 774 34.45 14.04 6.45
CA ILE A 774 33.90 15.07 7.34
C ILE A 774 32.40 15.25 7.08
N ALA A 775 31.96 15.27 5.82
CA ALA A 775 30.54 15.35 5.49
C ALA A 775 29.77 14.12 6.01
N ALA A 776 30.31 12.91 5.85
CA ALA A 776 29.69 11.68 6.35
C ALA A 776 29.58 11.68 7.89
N VAL A 777 30.59 12.15 8.62
CA VAL A 777 30.55 12.27 10.09
C VAL A 777 29.51 13.30 10.53
N LEU A 778 29.40 14.45 9.86
CA LEU A 778 28.41 15.47 10.17
C LEU A 778 26.99 14.96 9.92
N LEU A 779 26.77 14.22 8.82
CA LEU A 779 25.48 13.62 8.50
C LEU A 779 25.11 12.52 9.52
N LEU A 780 26.06 11.66 9.89
CA LEU A 780 25.87 10.67 10.93
C LEU A 780 25.54 11.33 12.28
N ALA A 781 26.28 12.38 12.66
CA ALA A 781 25.98 13.13 13.88
C ALA A 781 24.57 13.77 13.82
N GLY A 782 24.16 14.27 12.66
CA GLY A 782 22.80 14.78 12.42
C GLY A 782 21.73 13.70 12.59
N ILE A 783 21.93 12.51 12.02
CA ILE A 783 21.03 11.36 12.20
C ILE A 783 20.95 10.95 13.67
N LEU A 784 22.10 10.79 14.35
CA LEU A 784 22.17 10.45 15.76
C LEU A 784 21.48 11.53 16.63
N TYR A 785 21.72 12.80 16.35
CA TYR A 785 21.02 13.89 17.03
C TYR A 785 19.50 13.77 16.87
N MET A 786 19.00 13.52 15.66
CA MET A 786 17.58 13.32 15.42
C MET A 786 17.02 12.08 16.11
N LEU A 787 17.81 11.00 16.22
CA LEU A 787 17.41 9.77 16.92
C LEU A 787 17.35 9.93 18.43
N PHE A 788 18.32 10.65 19.03
CA PHE A 788 18.39 10.81 20.50
C PHE A 788 17.75 12.08 21.03
N ARG A 789 17.36 13.02 20.15
CA ARG A 789 16.64 14.23 20.56
C ARG A 789 15.37 13.83 21.32
N PRO A 790 15.13 14.39 22.55
CA PRO A 790 13.92 14.08 23.30
C PRO A 790 12.69 14.50 22.51
N TYR A 791 11.68 13.65 22.52
CA TYR A 791 10.37 13.95 21.95
C TYR A 791 9.70 15.02 22.82
N LYS A 792 9.32 16.15 22.23
CA LYS A 792 8.45 17.12 22.88
C LYS A 792 7.02 16.80 22.45
N GLU A 793 6.21 16.33 23.39
CA GLU A 793 4.78 16.22 23.17
C GLU A 793 4.24 17.55 22.67
N ALA A 794 3.58 17.51 21.53
CA ALA A 794 2.83 18.66 21.05
C ALA A 794 1.50 18.67 21.82
N THR A 795 1.44 19.43 22.89
CA THR A 795 0.23 19.65 23.72
C THR A 795 -0.90 20.35 22.96
N LYS A 796 -0.79 20.57 21.65
CA LYS A 796 -1.85 21.13 20.80
C LYS A 796 -1.84 20.42 19.45
N LEU A 797 -2.91 19.70 19.15
CA LEU A 797 -3.28 19.30 17.78
C LEU A 797 -3.44 20.58 16.93
N ARG A 798 -2.36 21.05 16.30
CA ARG A 798 -2.49 22.04 15.26
C ARG A 798 -2.93 21.32 13.99
N THR A 799 -4.22 21.31 13.75
CA THR A 799 -4.78 21.10 12.42
C THR A 799 -4.24 22.22 11.53
N ALA A 800 -3.22 21.94 10.75
CA ALA A 800 -2.90 22.81 9.63
C ALA A 800 -4.04 22.64 8.60
N VAL A 801 -4.77 23.73 8.39
CA VAL A 801 -5.71 23.97 7.31
C VAL A 801 -5.01 23.80 5.96
#